data_e732b0d062ec741d3fc90dbb3ab0559d
#
_entry.id   e732b0d062ec741d3fc90dbb3ab0559d
#
_cell.length_a   1.000
_cell.length_b   1.000
_cell.length_c   1.000
_cell.angle_alpha   90.00
_cell.angle_beta   90.00
_cell.angle_gamma   90.00
#
_symmetry.space_group_name_H-M   'P 1'
#
loop_
_entity.id
_entity.type
_entity.pdbx_description
1 polymer ?
#
loop_
_entity_poly.entity_id
_entity_poly.type
_entity_poly.pdbx_seq_one_letter_code
_entity_poly.pdbx_strand_id
1 'polypeptide(L)'
;MGINQGPISLDQKYTQGTGHVFMTGIQALVRLPMAQIRRDRAAGLNTAGFISGYRGSPLGGYDQQLFAARKHLEQYNIKFQPGVNEDLAATAIWGSQQLALSPGAKYDGAVGIWYGKGPGVDRCGDVFRHGNAAGSAKHGGVLCLAGDDHGAKSSTVPHQSDHAFISALMPYLYPSSIHEMIEMGLLGIAMSRYSGCWVGMKVITETVETTAEIDLTDEMTPFIIPTDFELPPGGLNIRWPDDRFEQDRRLQDYKGFAAIAFARANKVNRITMDSPNARYGIMASGKSYEDIRQALRELGITPEIAAKIGIRLYKIGMPWPLEPEGVRNFAVGLEEIFIVEERREIVENQVKQELFNWRDDVRPRIVGKMDDHDKRFLTFAAELSVASLASSLTERLLRLNLNPEIAEMLRAKADWFNGRQSTQMQATAPVSRTPYFCSGCPHNTSTKVPEGSRALAGIGCHFMALWMNRSTETFTHMGGEGVPWVGIAPFTNENHIFANLGDGTYFHSGILAIRQSIASKANITYKILYNDAVAMTGGQRHDGDLSPQQITFQLHAEGIREIYLVSENPGAYPADTIAPGVKLFHRDELENVQKMCRDTKGTSAIVFVQTCAAEKRRRRKRGPDGGSAAPRADQSRGLRRLRRLLGAVELHLCRAAGDGARAQARHQPVDLQQGLFLREGFLPVLRHGRRRQAQAARAARTWQHR
;
A
#
# COMPACT_ATOMS: atom_id res chain seq x y z
N MET A 1 -26.65 -24.81 -25.57
CA MET A 1 -27.35 -24.62 -24.29
C MET A 1 -27.22 -23.15 -23.91
N GLY A 2 -28.31 -22.37 -24.03
CA GLY A 2 -28.30 -20.94 -23.67
C GLY A 2 -28.19 -20.82 -22.16
N ILE A 3 -27.12 -20.18 -21.70
CA ILE A 3 -26.93 -19.81 -20.29
C ILE A 3 -27.96 -18.73 -20.01
N ASN A 4 -28.97 -19.08 -19.23
CA ASN A 4 -29.98 -18.14 -18.72
C ASN A 4 -29.28 -17.25 -17.68
N GLN A 5 -28.55 -16.26 -18.15
CA GLN A 5 -27.94 -15.25 -17.29
C GLN A 5 -29.03 -14.29 -16.84
N GLY A 6 -29.46 -14.41 -15.59
CA GLY A 6 -30.24 -13.38 -14.93
C GLY A 6 -29.56 -11.99 -15.07
N PRO A 7 -30.25 -10.88 -14.75
CA PRO A 7 -29.69 -9.56 -14.94
C PRO A 7 -28.33 -9.43 -14.27
N ILE A 8 -27.32 -8.99 -15.01
CA ILE A 8 -25.96 -8.76 -14.51
C ILE A 8 -26.00 -7.74 -13.37
N SER A 9 -25.54 -8.13 -12.19
CA SER A 9 -25.46 -7.26 -11.00
C SER A 9 -24.01 -7.00 -10.62
N LEU A 10 -23.71 -5.79 -10.20
CA LEU A 10 -22.39 -5.46 -9.63
C LEU A 10 -22.08 -6.24 -8.34
N ASP A 11 -23.08 -6.83 -7.69
CA ASP A 11 -22.91 -7.62 -6.47
C ASP A 11 -22.54 -9.09 -6.74
N GLN A 12 -22.59 -9.54 -8.01
CA GLN A 12 -22.20 -10.91 -8.39
C GLN A 12 -20.80 -11.29 -7.89
N LYS A 13 -19.87 -10.33 -7.88
CA LYS A 13 -18.52 -10.53 -7.32
C LYS A 13 -18.49 -11.00 -5.87
N TYR A 14 -19.57 -10.78 -5.10
CA TYR A 14 -19.69 -11.21 -3.70
C TYR A 14 -20.71 -12.34 -3.51
N THR A 15 -21.73 -12.40 -4.35
CA THR A 15 -22.88 -13.32 -4.19
C THR A 15 -22.79 -14.58 -5.03
N GLN A 16 -22.11 -14.52 -6.18
CA GLN A 16 -21.98 -15.67 -7.06
C GLN A 16 -21.00 -16.71 -6.48
N GLY A 17 -21.39 -17.98 -6.50
CA GLY A 17 -20.62 -19.09 -5.93
C GLY A 17 -19.80 -19.89 -6.94
N THR A 18 -20.14 -19.82 -8.23
CA THR A 18 -19.51 -20.58 -9.31
C THR A 18 -19.46 -19.78 -10.59
N GLY A 19 -18.65 -20.21 -11.58
CA GLY A 19 -18.48 -19.56 -12.87
C GLY A 19 -17.60 -18.33 -12.79
N HIS A 20 -17.73 -17.42 -13.75
CA HIS A 20 -16.82 -16.30 -13.93
C HIS A 20 -17.39 -14.99 -13.39
N VAL A 21 -16.57 -14.21 -12.72
CA VAL A 21 -16.91 -12.85 -12.24
C VAL A 21 -15.77 -11.87 -12.52
N PHE A 22 -16.14 -10.64 -12.85
CA PHE A 22 -15.17 -9.56 -13.04
C PHE A 22 -14.99 -8.75 -11.77
N MET A 23 -13.74 -8.61 -11.29
CA MET A 23 -13.46 -7.85 -10.07
C MET A 23 -12.05 -7.25 -10.08
N THR A 24 -11.84 -6.27 -9.19
CA THR A 24 -10.51 -5.74 -8.88
C THR A 24 -9.82 -6.61 -7.84
N GLY A 25 -8.48 -6.49 -7.70
CA GLY A 25 -7.77 -7.17 -6.62
C GLY A 25 -8.26 -6.78 -5.22
N ILE A 26 -8.58 -5.50 -5.00
CA ILE A 26 -9.22 -5.07 -3.73
C ILE A 26 -10.54 -5.78 -3.49
N GLN A 27 -11.37 -5.96 -4.52
CA GLN A 27 -12.66 -6.67 -4.40
C GLN A 27 -12.47 -8.17 -4.15
N ALA A 28 -11.41 -8.75 -4.70
CA ALA A 28 -11.02 -10.13 -4.41
C ALA A 28 -10.66 -10.32 -2.92
N LEU A 29 -9.91 -9.39 -2.33
CA LEU A 29 -9.61 -9.40 -0.90
C LEU A 29 -10.86 -9.23 -0.02
N VAL A 30 -11.86 -8.45 -0.46
CA VAL A 30 -13.16 -8.34 0.24
C VAL A 30 -13.96 -9.65 0.13
N ARG A 31 -13.92 -10.34 -1.02
CA ARG A 31 -14.57 -11.61 -1.26
C ARG A 31 -13.97 -12.75 -0.43
N LEU A 32 -12.64 -12.72 -0.23
CA LEU A 32 -11.86 -13.79 0.40
C LEU A 32 -12.45 -14.33 1.71
N PRO A 33 -12.73 -13.50 2.74
CA PRO A 33 -13.35 -14.01 3.97
C PRO A 33 -14.75 -14.56 3.77
N MET A 34 -15.53 -14.05 2.80
CA MET A 34 -16.84 -14.60 2.47
C MET A 34 -16.71 -16.00 1.85
N ALA A 35 -15.72 -16.21 0.97
CA ALA A 35 -15.40 -17.50 0.40
C ALA A 35 -14.98 -18.50 1.49
N GLN A 36 -14.17 -18.09 2.45
CA GLN A 36 -13.77 -18.93 3.57
C GLN A 36 -14.99 -19.35 4.42
N ILE A 37 -15.88 -18.44 4.76
CA ILE A 37 -17.09 -18.80 5.54
C ILE A 37 -18.01 -19.71 4.74
N ARG A 38 -18.10 -19.59 3.40
CA ARG A 38 -18.82 -20.56 2.56
C ARG A 38 -18.22 -21.96 2.67
N ARG A 39 -16.89 -22.08 2.60
CA ARG A 39 -16.17 -23.34 2.77
C ARG A 39 -16.44 -23.96 4.15
N ASP A 40 -16.37 -23.16 5.20
CA ASP A 40 -16.61 -23.60 6.58
C ASP A 40 -18.03 -24.12 6.76
N ARG A 41 -19.04 -23.39 6.26
CA ARG A 41 -20.44 -23.83 6.29
C ARG A 41 -20.65 -25.13 5.52
N ALA A 42 -19.99 -25.30 4.36
CA ALA A 42 -20.04 -26.54 3.60
C ALA A 42 -19.39 -27.72 4.34
N ALA A 43 -18.41 -27.45 5.20
CA ALA A 43 -17.78 -28.42 6.10
C ALA A 43 -18.53 -28.62 7.43
N GLY A 44 -19.71 -28.01 7.63
CA GLY A 44 -20.50 -28.11 8.84
C GLY A 44 -20.02 -27.25 10.02
N LEU A 45 -19.10 -26.29 9.79
CA LEU A 45 -18.61 -25.41 10.81
C LEU A 45 -19.38 -24.08 10.88
N ASN A 46 -19.68 -23.64 12.10
CA ASN A 46 -20.27 -22.31 12.36
C ASN A 46 -19.21 -21.29 12.73
N THR A 47 -18.52 -20.75 11.72
CA THR A 47 -17.46 -19.76 11.93
C THR A 47 -17.91 -18.33 11.64
N ALA A 48 -17.16 -17.36 12.18
CA ALA A 48 -17.30 -15.94 11.92
C ALA A 48 -16.02 -15.37 11.31
N GLY A 49 -16.02 -14.09 10.93
CA GLY A 49 -14.84 -13.37 10.45
C GLY A 49 -14.64 -12.07 11.20
N PHE A 50 -13.39 -11.72 11.45
CA PHE A 50 -13.00 -10.43 12.02
C PHE A 50 -11.90 -9.79 11.18
N ILE A 51 -12.17 -8.58 10.65
CA ILE A 51 -11.24 -7.84 9.81
C ILE A 51 -10.85 -6.57 10.55
N SER A 52 -9.56 -6.36 10.78
CA SER A 52 -9.03 -5.15 11.40
C SER A 52 -7.67 -4.79 10.81
N GLY A 53 -7.37 -3.51 10.72
CA GLY A 53 -6.14 -2.99 10.16
C GLY A 53 -6.17 -1.48 10.06
N TYR A 54 -5.19 -0.90 9.40
CA TYR A 54 -5.14 0.53 9.18
C TYR A 54 -4.89 0.85 7.70
N ARG A 55 -5.58 1.87 7.22
CA ARG A 55 -5.59 2.28 5.81
C ARG A 55 -4.25 2.82 5.33
N GLY A 56 -3.79 2.37 4.19
CA GLY A 56 -2.57 2.84 3.54
C GLY A 56 -2.43 2.24 2.14
N SER A 57 -1.94 3.02 1.16
CA SER A 57 -1.70 2.50 -0.19
C SER A 57 -0.61 1.42 -0.18
N PRO A 58 -0.78 0.30 -0.95
CA PRO A 58 -1.80 0.06 -1.96
C PRO A 58 -3.16 -0.41 -1.43
N LEU A 59 -3.31 -0.69 -0.13
CA LEU A 59 -4.56 -1.14 0.48
C LEU A 59 -5.51 0.00 0.91
N GLY A 60 -5.24 1.25 0.51
CA GLY A 60 -6.04 2.42 0.89
C GLY A 60 -7.51 2.38 0.45
N GLY A 61 -7.82 1.64 -0.60
CA GLY A 61 -9.19 1.40 -1.07
C GLY A 61 -9.91 0.26 -0.37
N TYR A 62 -9.21 -0.56 0.41
CA TYR A 62 -9.77 -1.76 1.02
C TYR A 62 -10.85 -1.43 2.06
N ASP A 63 -10.61 -0.47 2.96
CA ASP A 63 -11.60 0.04 3.90
C ASP A 63 -12.90 0.46 3.20
N GLN A 64 -12.78 1.25 2.13
CA GLN A 64 -13.93 1.77 1.40
C GLN A 64 -14.76 0.64 0.79
N GLN A 65 -14.09 -0.37 0.24
CA GLN A 65 -14.76 -1.53 -0.34
C GLN A 65 -15.39 -2.44 0.75
N LEU A 66 -14.75 -2.58 1.91
CA LEU A 66 -15.34 -3.29 3.07
C LEU A 66 -16.59 -2.57 3.57
N PHE A 67 -16.57 -1.25 3.72
CA PHE A 67 -17.76 -0.47 4.07
C PHE A 67 -18.87 -0.59 3.01
N ALA A 68 -18.52 -0.53 1.73
CA ALA A 68 -19.47 -0.70 0.63
C ALA A 68 -20.09 -2.12 0.60
N ALA A 69 -19.32 -3.14 0.95
CA ALA A 69 -19.74 -4.53 0.99
C ALA A 69 -20.39 -4.95 2.34
N ARG A 70 -20.62 -4.02 3.26
CA ARG A 70 -21.06 -4.31 4.64
C ARG A 70 -22.25 -5.28 4.71
N LYS A 71 -23.27 -5.10 3.89
CA LYS A 71 -24.44 -5.99 3.83
C LYS A 71 -24.06 -7.44 3.52
N HIS A 72 -23.10 -7.62 2.61
CA HIS A 72 -22.61 -8.96 2.25
C HIS A 72 -21.75 -9.55 3.37
N LEU A 73 -20.88 -8.75 4.01
CA LEU A 73 -20.07 -9.20 5.16
C LEU A 73 -20.97 -9.68 6.32
N GLU A 74 -22.01 -8.93 6.65
CA GLU A 74 -22.97 -9.27 7.73
C GLU A 74 -23.69 -10.60 7.48
N GLN A 75 -24.01 -10.96 6.22
CA GLN A 75 -24.62 -12.25 5.85
C GLN A 75 -23.70 -13.45 6.16
N TYR A 76 -22.40 -13.23 6.22
CA TYR A 76 -21.38 -14.23 6.54
C TYR A 76 -20.83 -14.09 7.96
N ASN A 77 -21.50 -13.35 8.85
CA ASN A 77 -21.03 -13.10 10.22
C ASN A 77 -19.61 -12.47 10.27
N ILE A 78 -19.27 -11.66 9.28
CA ILE A 78 -17.97 -11.00 9.20
C ILE A 78 -18.09 -9.59 9.75
N LYS A 79 -17.33 -9.30 10.80
CA LYS A 79 -17.22 -7.97 11.40
C LYS A 79 -16.01 -7.26 10.87
N PHE A 80 -16.22 -6.10 10.25
CA PHE A 80 -15.15 -5.17 9.92
C PHE A 80 -15.08 -4.06 10.98
N GLN A 81 -13.92 -3.93 11.62
CA GLN A 81 -13.63 -2.91 12.61
C GLN A 81 -12.23 -2.32 12.34
N PRO A 82 -12.12 -1.14 11.74
CA PRO A 82 -10.83 -0.46 11.56
C PRO A 82 -10.13 -0.28 12.91
N GLY A 83 -8.81 -0.44 12.92
CA GLY A 83 -7.99 -0.14 14.08
C GLY A 83 -7.68 1.35 14.19
N VAL A 84 -7.42 1.81 15.40
CA VAL A 84 -6.85 3.15 15.64
C VAL A 84 -5.48 3.25 14.97
N ASN A 85 -4.72 2.16 15.04
CA ASN A 85 -3.46 1.94 14.37
C ASN A 85 -3.24 0.45 14.11
N GLU A 86 -2.15 0.10 13.46
CA GLU A 86 -1.87 -1.24 12.96
C GLU A 86 -1.63 -2.26 14.07
N ASP A 87 -0.89 -1.90 15.13
CA ASP A 87 -0.56 -2.80 16.24
C ASP A 87 -1.78 -3.10 17.12
N LEU A 88 -2.66 -2.12 17.38
CA LEU A 88 -3.92 -2.35 18.09
C LEU A 88 -4.89 -3.18 17.24
N ALA A 89 -4.89 -2.98 15.92
CA ALA A 89 -5.65 -3.82 15.00
C ALA A 89 -5.17 -5.28 15.05
N ALA A 90 -3.86 -5.51 15.02
CA ALA A 90 -3.27 -6.86 15.13
C ALA A 90 -3.57 -7.48 16.50
N THR A 91 -3.55 -6.70 17.56
CA THR A 91 -3.94 -7.13 18.92
C THR A 91 -5.41 -7.59 18.95
N ALA A 92 -6.31 -6.86 18.26
CA ALA A 92 -7.72 -7.26 18.15
C ALA A 92 -7.89 -8.55 17.32
N ILE A 93 -7.09 -8.75 16.27
CA ILE A 93 -7.04 -10.02 15.54
C ILE A 93 -6.57 -11.15 16.46
N TRP A 94 -5.53 -10.94 17.27
CA TRP A 94 -5.11 -11.93 18.26
C TRP A 94 -6.25 -12.27 19.24
N GLY A 95 -6.99 -11.26 19.71
CA GLY A 95 -8.20 -11.49 20.53
C GLY A 95 -9.24 -12.37 19.84
N SER A 96 -9.43 -12.22 18.53
CA SER A 96 -10.37 -13.07 17.77
C SER A 96 -9.98 -14.56 17.77
N GLN A 97 -8.68 -14.87 17.87
CA GLN A 97 -8.19 -16.25 17.95
C GLN A 97 -8.39 -16.88 19.33
N GLN A 98 -8.63 -16.07 20.36
CA GLN A 98 -8.92 -16.52 21.72
C GLN A 98 -10.41 -16.87 21.91
N LEU A 99 -11.24 -16.76 20.89
CA LEU A 99 -12.69 -17.01 20.97
C LEU A 99 -13.03 -18.38 21.59
N ALA A 100 -12.34 -19.43 21.16
CA ALA A 100 -12.55 -20.80 21.66
C ALA A 100 -12.12 -20.99 23.13
N LEU A 101 -11.34 -20.05 23.70
CA LEU A 101 -10.96 -20.03 25.10
C LEU A 101 -12.00 -19.32 25.98
N SER A 102 -13.00 -18.69 25.36
CA SER A 102 -14.06 -17.96 26.05
C SER A 102 -15.25 -18.89 26.34
N PRO A 103 -15.77 -18.93 27.58
CA PRO A 103 -16.89 -19.81 27.95
C PRO A 103 -18.22 -19.43 27.25
N GLY A 104 -18.32 -18.24 26.66
CA GLY A 104 -19.51 -17.76 25.96
C GLY A 104 -19.35 -17.72 24.43
N ALA A 105 -18.46 -18.51 23.85
CA ALA A 105 -18.24 -18.53 22.41
C ALA A 105 -19.52 -18.85 21.63
N LYS A 106 -19.88 -17.99 20.66
CA LYS A 106 -21.04 -18.14 19.77
C LYS A 106 -20.72 -18.87 18.47
N TYR A 107 -19.45 -19.00 18.14
CA TYR A 107 -18.93 -19.58 16.91
C TYR A 107 -17.80 -20.55 17.23
N ASP A 108 -17.57 -21.51 16.37
CA ASP A 108 -16.50 -22.51 16.49
C ASP A 108 -15.10 -21.86 16.37
N GLY A 109 -15.02 -20.73 15.70
CA GLY A 109 -13.83 -19.93 15.54
C GLY A 109 -14.11 -18.65 14.75
N ALA A 110 -13.13 -17.74 14.72
CA ALA A 110 -13.19 -16.53 13.92
C ALA A 110 -11.97 -16.43 12.99
N VAL A 111 -12.21 -16.33 11.68
CA VAL A 111 -11.16 -16.03 10.70
C VAL A 111 -10.69 -14.60 10.91
N GLY A 112 -9.43 -14.42 11.22
CA GLY A 112 -8.80 -13.11 11.43
C GLY A 112 -8.11 -12.61 10.16
N ILE A 113 -8.46 -11.42 9.69
CA ILE A 113 -7.74 -10.75 8.60
C ILE A 113 -7.21 -9.43 9.12
N TRP A 114 -5.89 -9.33 9.24
CA TRP A 114 -5.20 -8.08 9.46
C TRP A 114 -4.80 -7.46 8.11
N TYR A 115 -4.79 -6.13 8.00
CA TYR A 115 -4.27 -5.43 6.82
C TYR A 115 -3.54 -4.16 7.22
N GLY A 116 -2.46 -3.88 6.51
CA GLY A 116 -1.67 -2.66 6.71
C GLY A 116 -0.69 -2.44 5.57
N LYS A 117 -0.20 -1.21 5.48
CA LYS A 117 0.91 -0.85 4.62
C LYS A 117 2.23 -1.38 5.21
N GLY A 118 3.30 -1.48 4.42
CA GLY A 118 4.61 -1.93 4.89
C GLY A 118 5.08 -1.31 6.21
N PRO A 119 5.08 0.03 6.38
CA PRO A 119 5.41 0.63 7.68
C PRO A 119 4.50 0.21 8.84
N GLY A 120 3.27 -0.18 8.54
CA GLY A 120 2.34 -0.76 9.52
C GLY A 120 2.72 -2.18 9.92
N VAL A 121 3.30 -2.96 8.99
CA VAL A 121 3.89 -4.27 9.30
C VAL A 121 5.03 -4.12 10.30
N ASP A 122 5.95 -3.16 10.06
CA ASP A 122 7.06 -2.87 10.98
C ASP A 122 6.56 -2.49 12.38
N ARG A 123 5.49 -1.68 12.45
CA ARG A 123 4.88 -1.28 13.72
C ARG A 123 4.32 -2.46 14.51
N CYS A 124 3.89 -3.52 13.84
CA CYS A 124 3.32 -4.72 14.46
C CYS A 124 4.34 -5.75 14.93
N GLY A 125 5.65 -5.47 14.87
CA GLY A 125 6.70 -6.45 15.14
C GLY A 125 6.52 -7.22 16.44
N ASP A 126 6.16 -6.56 17.55
CA ASP A 126 5.95 -7.19 18.84
C ASP A 126 4.66 -8.02 18.87
N VAL A 127 3.53 -7.47 18.44
CA VAL A 127 2.26 -8.19 18.45
C VAL A 127 2.23 -9.36 17.47
N PHE A 128 2.93 -9.26 16.33
CA PHE A 128 3.07 -10.39 15.40
C PHE A 128 3.84 -11.56 16.03
N ARG A 129 4.93 -11.27 16.76
CA ARG A 129 5.68 -12.30 17.52
C ARG A 129 4.81 -12.97 18.57
N HIS A 130 4.10 -12.20 19.39
CA HIS A 130 3.24 -12.72 20.44
C HIS A 130 2.07 -13.53 19.84
N GLY A 131 1.39 -12.99 18.84
CA GLY A 131 0.26 -13.65 18.18
C GLY A 131 0.67 -14.94 17.47
N ASN A 132 1.82 -14.93 16.77
CA ASN A 132 2.33 -16.11 16.10
C ASN A 132 2.84 -17.17 17.09
N ALA A 133 3.50 -16.76 18.19
CA ALA A 133 3.89 -17.68 19.25
C ALA A 133 2.67 -18.34 19.91
N ALA A 134 1.67 -17.55 20.31
CA ALA A 134 0.42 -18.07 20.87
C ALA A 134 -0.32 -18.97 19.88
N GLY A 135 -0.36 -18.58 18.62
CA GLY A 135 -0.94 -19.34 17.53
C GLY A 135 -2.34 -18.91 17.12
N SER A 136 -2.81 -19.48 16.02
CA SER A 136 -4.19 -19.34 15.54
C SER A 136 -5.13 -20.38 16.17
N ALA A 137 -6.44 -20.11 16.15
CA ALA A 137 -7.45 -21.06 16.57
C ALA A 137 -7.66 -22.17 15.53
N LYS A 138 -8.01 -23.38 15.97
CA LYS A 138 -8.24 -24.56 15.12
C LYS A 138 -9.25 -24.29 13.98
N HIS A 139 -10.33 -23.58 14.29
CA HIS A 139 -11.37 -23.19 13.32
C HIS A 139 -11.37 -21.69 13.02
N GLY A 140 -10.31 -20.96 13.45
CA GLY A 140 -10.08 -19.56 13.14
C GLY A 140 -9.16 -19.38 11.94
N GLY A 141 -7.88 -19.22 12.21
CA GLY A 141 -6.85 -18.92 11.23
C GLY A 141 -6.64 -17.41 11.05
N VAL A 142 -5.41 -17.01 10.79
CA VAL A 142 -5.02 -15.61 10.63
C VAL A 142 -4.29 -15.39 9.31
N LEU A 143 -4.75 -14.39 8.54
CA LEU A 143 -4.07 -13.91 7.34
C LEU A 143 -3.74 -12.42 7.49
N CYS A 144 -2.45 -12.08 7.34
CA CYS A 144 -1.96 -10.71 7.44
C CYS A 144 -1.64 -10.14 6.05
N LEU A 145 -2.48 -9.23 5.56
CA LEU A 145 -2.32 -8.60 4.25
C LEU A 145 -1.32 -7.44 4.36
N ALA A 146 -0.11 -7.62 3.82
CA ALA A 146 0.93 -6.60 3.78
C ALA A 146 0.94 -5.87 2.44
N GLY A 147 0.59 -4.60 2.46
CA GLY A 147 0.62 -3.73 1.28
C GLY A 147 2.00 -3.13 1.07
N ASP A 148 2.83 -3.76 0.23
CA ASP A 148 4.17 -3.29 -0.07
C ASP A 148 4.20 -2.29 -1.23
N ASP A 149 5.18 -1.39 -1.19
CA ASP A 149 5.42 -0.33 -2.17
C ASP A 149 6.92 -0.25 -2.45
N HIS A 150 7.42 -1.17 -3.30
CA HIS A 150 8.84 -1.33 -3.57
C HIS A 150 9.48 -0.11 -4.25
N GLY A 151 8.70 0.61 -5.06
CA GLY A 151 9.11 1.81 -5.78
C GLY A 151 8.85 3.13 -5.02
N ALA A 152 8.28 3.09 -3.83
CA ALA A 152 7.84 4.26 -3.07
C ALA A 152 6.90 5.20 -3.87
N LYS A 153 6.03 4.61 -4.70
CA LYS A 153 5.06 5.37 -5.53
C LYS A 153 4.10 6.21 -4.68
N SER A 154 3.79 5.73 -3.46
CA SER A 154 2.93 6.40 -2.50
C SER A 154 3.43 6.28 -1.05
N SER A 155 4.73 6.07 -0.87
CA SER A 155 5.39 5.92 0.44
C SER A 155 6.52 6.93 0.56
N THR A 156 6.90 7.29 1.79
CA THR A 156 8.05 8.16 2.06
C THR A 156 9.37 7.46 1.77
N VAL A 157 9.41 6.14 1.98
CA VAL A 157 10.55 5.27 1.66
C VAL A 157 10.05 3.97 1.02
N PRO A 158 10.84 3.35 0.12
CA PRO A 158 10.55 2.03 -0.41
C PRO A 158 10.49 0.99 0.71
N HIS A 159 9.56 0.05 0.62
CA HIS A 159 9.32 -0.93 1.66
C HIS A 159 9.40 -2.38 1.16
N GLN A 160 9.74 -3.30 2.08
CA GLN A 160 9.79 -4.74 1.90
C GLN A 160 9.41 -5.41 3.22
N SER A 161 8.19 -5.93 3.32
CA SER A 161 7.65 -6.55 4.56
C SER A 161 8.22 -7.93 4.86
N ASP A 162 8.89 -8.57 3.92
CA ASP A 162 9.42 -9.92 4.00
C ASP A 162 10.24 -10.14 5.30
N HIS A 163 11.17 -9.22 5.59
CA HIS A 163 12.04 -9.32 6.76
C HIS A 163 11.29 -9.24 8.10
N ALA A 164 10.21 -8.49 8.17
CA ALA A 164 9.38 -8.39 9.36
C ALA A 164 8.65 -9.72 9.63
N PHE A 165 8.11 -10.37 8.59
CA PHE A 165 7.51 -11.69 8.71
C PHE A 165 8.53 -12.75 9.12
N ILE A 166 9.71 -12.75 8.49
CA ILE A 166 10.82 -13.66 8.86
C ILE A 166 11.20 -13.46 10.34
N SER A 167 11.36 -12.22 10.79
CA SER A 167 11.69 -11.88 12.17
C SER A 167 10.62 -12.34 13.18
N ALA A 168 9.36 -12.39 12.78
CA ALA A 168 8.26 -12.90 13.58
C ALA A 168 8.01 -14.41 13.40
N LEU A 169 8.82 -15.10 12.60
CA LEU A 169 8.65 -16.51 12.23
C LEU A 169 7.29 -16.83 11.60
N MET A 170 6.75 -15.88 10.85
CA MET A 170 5.49 -16.02 10.13
C MET A 170 5.75 -16.43 8.68
N PRO A 171 5.26 -17.58 8.22
CA PRO A 171 5.29 -17.92 6.80
C PRO A 171 4.50 -16.88 6.01
N TYR A 172 4.93 -16.57 4.78
CA TYR A 172 4.17 -15.65 3.94
C TYR A 172 4.06 -16.10 2.50
N LEU A 173 2.96 -15.68 1.87
CA LEU A 173 2.57 -15.97 0.51
C LEU A 173 2.70 -14.72 -0.36
N TYR A 174 3.05 -14.90 -1.63
CA TYR A 174 3.16 -13.79 -2.57
C TYR A 174 2.45 -14.10 -3.89
N PRO A 175 1.15 -13.78 -4.00
CA PRO A 175 0.37 -14.00 -5.21
C PRO A 175 0.84 -13.09 -6.37
N SER A 176 0.84 -13.63 -7.58
CA SER A 176 1.20 -12.91 -8.80
C SER A 176 0.00 -12.33 -9.55
N SER A 177 -1.21 -12.76 -9.22
CA SER A 177 -2.46 -12.38 -9.91
C SER A 177 -3.63 -12.27 -8.94
N ILE A 178 -4.74 -11.67 -9.42
CA ILE A 178 -5.98 -11.58 -8.64
C ILE A 178 -6.57 -12.96 -8.33
N HIS A 179 -6.48 -13.90 -9.27
CA HIS A 179 -6.92 -15.29 -9.05
C HIS A 179 -6.15 -15.91 -7.89
N GLU A 180 -4.84 -15.81 -7.90
CA GLU A 180 -4.00 -16.30 -6.81
C GLU A 180 -4.19 -15.59 -5.48
N MET A 181 -4.65 -14.33 -5.47
CA MET A 181 -4.98 -13.67 -4.21
C MET A 181 -6.13 -14.39 -3.46
N ILE A 182 -7.11 -14.93 -4.19
CA ILE A 182 -8.19 -15.74 -3.59
C ILE A 182 -7.66 -17.11 -3.22
N GLU A 183 -7.03 -17.81 -4.15
CA GLU A 183 -6.47 -19.15 -3.97
C GLU A 183 -5.51 -19.21 -2.78
N MET A 184 -4.46 -18.37 -2.82
CA MET A 184 -3.44 -18.33 -1.77
C MET A 184 -3.97 -17.75 -0.46
N GLY A 185 -4.95 -16.83 -0.50
CA GLY A 185 -5.58 -16.32 0.70
C GLY A 185 -6.37 -17.42 1.46
N LEU A 186 -7.15 -18.22 0.74
CA LEU A 186 -7.84 -19.39 1.30
C LEU A 186 -6.85 -20.44 1.80
N LEU A 187 -5.80 -20.72 1.03
CA LEU A 187 -4.71 -21.61 1.41
C LEU A 187 -3.99 -21.11 2.66
N GLY A 188 -3.72 -19.81 2.76
CA GLY A 188 -3.06 -19.19 3.92
C GLY A 188 -3.88 -19.33 5.21
N ILE A 189 -5.20 -19.20 5.12
CA ILE A 189 -6.11 -19.46 6.25
C ILE A 189 -6.06 -20.94 6.65
N ALA A 190 -6.10 -21.85 5.68
CA ALA A 190 -6.01 -23.30 5.94
C ALA A 190 -4.64 -23.69 6.52
N MET A 191 -3.54 -23.14 5.98
CA MET A 191 -2.18 -23.29 6.50
C MET A 191 -2.09 -22.80 7.95
N SER A 192 -2.69 -21.63 8.24
CA SER A 192 -2.74 -21.07 9.59
C SER A 192 -3.44 -22.01 10.57
N ARG A 193 -4.58 -22.57 10.20
CA ARG A 193 -5.33 -23.56 11.00
C ARG A 193 -4.51 -24.83 11.28
N TYR A 194 -3.79 -25.32 10.27
CA TYR A 194 -2.99 -26.55 10.37
C TYR A 194 -1.72 -26.36 11.18
N SER A 195 -0.93 -25.32 10.85
CA SER A 195 0.38 -25.07 11.45
C SER A 195 0.33 -24.29 12.75
N GLY A 196 -0.80 -23.65 13.06
CA GLY A 196 -0.89 -22.70 14.18
C GLY A 196 -0.16 -21.39 13.94
N CYS A 197 0.47 -21.19 12.78
CA CYS A 197 1.11 -19.90 12.43
C CYS A 197 0.09 -18.83 12.08
N TRP A 198 0.45 -17.59 12.31
CA TRP A 198 -0.10 -16.49 11.53
C TRP A 198 0.57 -16.48 10.17
N VAL A 199 -0.19 -16.26 9.11
CA VAL A 199 0.33 -16.29 7.74
C VAL A 199 0.29 -14.91 7.14
N GLY A 200 1.43 -14.43 6.61
CA GLY A 200 1.50 -13.21 5.83
C GLY A 200 1.01 -13.43 4.39
N MET A 201 0.44 -12.41 3.77
CA MET A 201 0.26 -12.37 2.33
C MET A 201 0.66 -11.00 1.81
N LYS A 202 1.71 -10.98 1.00
CA LYS A 202 2.23 -9.76 0.39
C LYS A 202 1.39 -9.38 -0.82
N VAL A 203 0.95 -8.14 -0.87
CA VAL A 203 0.19 -7.57 -2.00
C VAL A 203 0.79 -6.23 -2.41
N ILE A 204 0.75 -5.92 -3.69
CA ILE A 204 1.33 -4.72 -4.27
C ILE A 204 0.32 -4.01 -5.17
N THR A 205 0.59 -2.77 -5.55
CA THR A 205 -0.28 -1.96 -6.41
C THR A 205 -0.67 -2.69 -7.69
N GLU A 206 0.29 -3.37 -8.33
CA GLU A 206 0.10 -4.08 -9.60
C GLU A 206 -0.90 -5.24 -9.51
N THR A 207 -1.11 -5.81 -8.32
CA THR A 207 -2.10 -6.88 -8.12
C THR A 207 -3.43 -6.36 -7.59
N VAL A 208 -3.43 -5.39 -6.64
CA VAL A 208 -4.67 -4.95 -5.99
C VAL A 208 -5.47 -3.94 -6.80
N GLU A 209 -4.82 -3.12 -7.65
CA GLU A 209 -5.49 -2.08 -8.47
C GLU A 209 -5.82 -2.54 -9.89
N THR A 210 -5.37 -3.72 -10.29
CA THR A 210 -5.77 -4.32 -11.56
C THR A 210 -7.16 -4.94 -11.51
N THR A 211 -7.69 -5.31 -12.66
CA THR A 211 -8.97 -5.98 -12.84
C THR A 211 -8.78 -7.25 -13.66
N ALA A 212 -9.52 -8.29 -13.32
CA ALA A 212 -9.54 -9.53 -14.09
C ALA A 212 -10.91 -10.20 -14.02
N GLU A 213 -11.19 -11.04 -14.99
CA GLU A 213 -12.20 -12.07 -14.91
C GLU A 213 -11.62 -13.25 -14.11
N ILE A 214 -12.35 -13.68 -13.07
CA ILE A 214 -11.94 -14.72 -12.14
C ILE A 214 -12.89 -15.89 -12.26
N ASP A 215 -12.34 -17.07 -12.50
CA ASP A 215 -13.07 -18.34 -12.38
C ASP A 215 -13.17 -18.71 -10.89
N LEU A 216 -14.40 -18.97 -10.43
CA LEU A 216 -14.70 -19.30 -9.05
C LEU A 216 -14.75 -20.82 -8.79
N THR A 217 -14.48 -21.63 -9.80
CA THR A 217 -14.62 -23.10 -9.73
C THR A 217 -13.75 -23.68 -8.63
N ASP A 218 -12.53 -23.15 -8.46
CA ASP A 218 -11.58 -23.67 -7.49
C ASP A 218 -11.77 -23.14 -6.06
N GLU A 219 -12.68 -22.17 -5.85
CA GLU A 219 -12.92 -21.59 -4.52
C GLU A 219 -13.32 -22.65 -3.47
N MET A 220 -13.97 -23.73 -3.87
CA MET A 220 -14.44 -24.80 -2.99
C MET A 220 -13.53 -26.03 -2.98
N THR A 221 -12.43 -26.05 -3.75
CA THR A 221 -11.50 -27.18 -3.82
C THR A 221 -10.84 -27.43 -2.47
N PRO A 222 -10.95 -28.63 -1.88
CA PRO A 222 -10.31 -28.94 -0.60
C PRO A 222 -8.77 -28.83 -0.68
N PHE A 223 -8.15 -28.35 0.39
CA PHE A 223 -6.71 -28.39 0.54
C PHE A 223 -6.27 -29.75 1.08
N ILE A 224 -5.09 -30.18 0.64
CA ILE A 224 -4.50 -31.45 1.05
C ILE A 224 -3.84 -31.24 2.43
N ILE A 225 -4.24 -32.07 3.40
CA ILE A 225 -3.58 -32.14 4.70
C ILE A 225 -2.35 -33.03 4.57
N PRO A 226 -1.13 -32.55 4.97
CA PRO A 226 0.08 -33.33 4.89
C PRO A 226 -0.02 -34.62 5.71
N THR A 227 0.53 -35.70 5.19
CA THR A 227 0.67 -36.99 5.88
C THR A 227 2.11 -37.33 6.24
N ASP A 228 3.04 -36.52 5.79
CA ASP A 228 4.49 -36.64 5.95
C ASP A 228 5.06 -35.74 7.06
N PHE A 229 4.20 -35.16 7.88
CA PHE A 229 4.57 -34.37 9.06
C PHE A 229 3.68 -34.72 10.25
N GLU A 230 4.33 -35.18 11.33
CA GLU A 230 3.63 -35.53 12.57
C GLU A 230 3.48 -34.30 13.49
N LEU A 231 2.25 -33.95 13.78
CA LEU A 231 1.94 -32.87 14.72
C LEU A 231 2.23 -33.31 16.16
N PRO A 232 2.78 -32.43 17.03
CA PRO A 232 3.00 -32.76 18.43
C PRO A 232 1.68 -33.01 19.15
N PRO A 233 1.69 -33.76 20.27
CA PRO A 233 0.52 -34.00 21.09
C PRO A 233 -0.20 -32.70 21.47
N GLY A 234 -1.52 -32.64 21.25
CA GLY A 234 -2.32 -31.45 21.46
C GLY A 234 -2.26 -30.42 20.32
N GLY A 235 -1.50 -30.69 19.24
CA GLY A 235 -1.42 -29.83 18.05
C GLY A 235 -0.66 -28.51 18.28
N LEU A 236 -0.86 -27.56 17.36
CA LEU A 236 -0.09 -26.30 17.28
C LEU A 236 -0.95 -25.05 17.51
N ASN A 237 -2.25 -25.21 17.70
CA ASN A 237 -3.18 -24.10 17.84
C ASN A 237 -3.12 -23.46 19.24
N ILE A 238 -3.66 -22.24 19.34
CA ILE A 238 -3.75 -21.48 20.59
C ILE A 238 -4.44 -22.27 21.70
N ARG A 239 -3.96 -22.14 22.92
CA ARG A 239 -4.47 -22.80 24.11
C ARG A 239 -4.27 -21.95 25.38
N TRP A 240 -4.99 -22.30 26.43
CA TRP A 240 -4.80 -21.71 27.74
C TRP A 240 -5.25 -22.72 28.83
N PRO A 241 -4.48 -22.94 29.92
CA PRO A 241 -3.15 -22.33 30.15
C PRO A 241 -2.09 -22.82 29.16
N ASP A 242 -1.06 -22.04 28.94
CA ASP A 242 0.07 -22.35 28.04
C ASP A 242 1.39 -21.95 28.69
N ASP A 243 2.33 -22.90 28.77
CA ASP A 243 3.68 -22.62 29.25
C ASP A 243 4.49 -21.92 28.17
N ARG A 244 5.14 -20.82 28.52
CA ARG A 244 5.88 -19.96 27.59
C ARG A 244 7.05 -20.67 26.88
N PHE A 245 7.72 -21.61 27.55
CA PHE A 245 8.86 -22.35 26.97
C PHE A 245 8.35 -23.44 26.01
N GLU A 246 7.25 -24.10 26.35
CA GLU A 246 6.56 -25.03 25.46
C GLU A 246 5.95 -24.31 24.25
N GLN A 247 5.49 -23.07 24.44
CA GLN A 247 5.02 -22.22 23.36
C GLN A 247 6.16 -21.89 22.39
N ASP A 248 7.34 -21.49 22.91
CA ASP A 248 8.53 -21.23 22.11
C ASP A 248 9.02 -22.50 21.40
N ARG A 249 9.08 -23.65 22.11
CA ARG A 249 9.44 -24.93 21.50
C ARG A 249 8.52 -25.29 20.34
N ARG A 250 7.19 -25.14 20.50
CA ARG A 250 6.25 -25.37 19.40
C ARG A 250 6.49 -24.44 18.22
N LEU A 251 6.83 -23.17 18.49
CA LEU A 251 7.13 -22.20 17.45
C LEU A 251 8.40 -22.59 16.68
N GLN A 252 9.47 -22.92 17.37
CA GLN A 252 10.80 -23.17 16.78
C GLN A 252 10.88 -24.56 16.12
N ASP A 253 10.37 -25.60 16.78
CA ASP A 253 10.60 -26.98 16.36
C ASP A 253 9.47 -27.52 15.45
N TYR A 254 8.30 -26.88 15.41
CA TYR A 254 7.15 -27.49 14.71
C TYR A 254 6.41 -26.57 13.75
N LYS A 255 6.05 -25.32 14.14
CA LYS A 255 5.12 -24.52 13.36
C LYS A 255 5.61 -24.20 11.94
N GLY A 256 6.87 -23.78 11.81
CA GLY A 256 7.48 -23.50 10.50
C GLY A 256 7.54 -24.74 9.61
N PHE A 257 7.90 -25.89 10.19
CA PHE A 257 7.98 -27.17 9.45
C PHE A 257 6.60 -27.69 9.04
N ALA A 258 5.58 -27.51 9.89
CA ALA A 258 4.21 -27.81 9.54
C ALA A 258 3.72 -26.94 8.35
N ALA A 259 4.07 -25.66 8.32
CA ALA A 259 3.75 -24.78 7.21
C ALA A 259 4.48 -25.21 5.91
N ILE A 260 5.74 -25.62 5.99
CA ILE A 260 6.51 -26.19 4.85
C ILE A 260 5.82 -27.45 4.32
N ALA A 261 5.47 -28.40 5.20
CA ALA A 261 4.78 -29.62 4.80
C ALA A 261 3.44 -29.32 4.12
N PHE A 262 2.67 -28.35 4.68
CA PHE A 262 1.41 -27.93 4.08
C PHE A 262 1.60 -27.28 2.70
N ALA A 263 2.62 -26.43 2.54
CA ALA A 263 2.98 -25.83 1.26
C ALA A 263 3.40 -26.88 0.21
N ARG A 264 4.17 -27.88 0.62
CA ARG A 264 4.60 -29.01 -0.24
C ARG A 264 3.39 -29.83 -0.71
N ALA A 265 2.52 -30.26 0.20
CA ALA A 265 1.35 -31.05 -0.11
C ALA A 265 0.41 -30.34 -1.11
N ASN A 266 0.31 -29.02 -1.01
CA ASN A 266 -0.55 -28.20 -1.86
C ASN A 266 0.19 -27.54 -3.03
N LYS A 267 1.44 -27.92 -3.31
CA LYS A 267 2.24 -27.46 -4.46
C LYS A 267 2.27 -25.93 -4.62
N VAL A 268 2.39 -25.23 -3.49
CA VAL A 268 2.41 -23.75 -3.45
C VAL A 268 3.59 -23.24 -4.28
N ASN A 269 4.73 -23.91 -4.18
CA ASN A 269 5.90 -23.73 -5.04
C ASN A 269 5.90 -24.84 -6.08
N ARG A 270 6.04 -24.51 -7.38
CA ARG A 270 5.90 -25.49 -8.44
C ARG A 270 6.66 -25.14 -9.72
N ILE A 271 7.09 -26.15 -10.45
CA ILE A 271 7.57 -25.99 -11.82
C ILE A 271 6.39 -25.65 -12.73
N THR A 272 6.49 -24.55 -13.47
CA THR A 272 5.45 -24.06 -14.39
C THR A 272 5.85 -24.16 -15.87
N MET A 273 7.12 -24.34 -16.13
CA MET A 273 7.69 -24.67 -17.43
C MET A 273 8.86 -25.63 -17.21
N ASP A 274 8.93 -26.69 -17.97
CA ASP A 274 10.04 -27.65 -17.91
C ASP A 274 10.56 -27.98 -19.29
N SER A 275 11.80 -28.44 -19.34
CA SER A 275 12.48 -28.89 -20.57
C SER A 275 13.05 -30.28 -20.38
N PRO A 276 13.00 -31.18 -21.41
CA PRO A 276 13.52 -32.53 -21.30
C PRO A 276 14.99 -32.60 -20.85
N ASN A 277 15.79 -31.62 -21.28
CA ASN A 277 17.20 -31.46 -20.94
C ASN A 277 17.39 -30.12 -20.25
N ALA A 278 16.73 -29.94 -19.11
CA ALA A 278 16.82 -28.69 -18.35
C ALA A 278 18.26 -28.47 -17.87
N ARG A 279 18.80 -27.29 -18.15
CA ARG A 279 20.13 -26.85 -17.77
C ARG A 279 20.18 -25.44 -17.19
N TYR A 280 19.13 -24.64 -17.44
CA TYR A 280 18.99 -23.27 -16.95
C TYR A 280 17.69 -23.11 -16.17
N GLY A 281 17.82 -22.90 -14.88
CA GLY A 281 16.69 -22.70 -13.99
C GLY A 281 16.37 -21.22 -13.77
N ILE A 282 15.09 -20.89 -13.69
CA ILE A 282 14.64 -19.56 -13.30
C ILE A 282 13.69 -19.72 -12.12
N MET A 283 13.93 -19.00 -11.02
CA MET A 283 13.03 -18.93 -9.86
C MET A 283 12.51 -17.52 -9.68
N ALA A 284 11.21 -17.38 -9.49
CA ALA A 284 10.59 -16.06 -9.26
C ALA A 284 9.29 -16.17 -8.45
N SER A 285 8.93 -15.07 -7.76
CA SER A 285 7.73 -14.95 -6.95
C SER A 285 6.92 -13.69 -7.31
N GLY A 286 5.61 -13.72 -7.05
CA GLY A 286 4.72 -12.57 -7.19
C GLY A 286 4.85 -11.85 -8.54
N LYS A 287 5.01 -10.52 -8.52
CA LYS A 287 5.18 -9.68 -9.73
C LYS A 287 6.39 -10.12 -10.56
N SER A 288 7.52 -10.43 -9.92
CA SER A 288 8.75 -10.83 -10.63
C SER A 288 8.54 -12.10 -11.47
N TYR A 289 7.64 -13.00 -11.06
CA TYR A 289 7.28 -14.16 -11.85
C TYR A 289 6.56 -13.77 -13.16
N GLU A 290 5.61 -12.84 -13.11
CA GLU A 290 4.92 -12.37 -14.32
C GLU A 290 5.85 -11.53 -15.21
N ASP A 291 6.73 -10.73 -14.63
CA ASP A 291 7.74 -9.96 -15.37
C ASP A 291 8.71 -10.88 -16.13
N ILE A 292 9.15 -11.98 -15.52
CA ILE A 292 9.99 -12.99 -16.21
C ILE A 292 9.21 -13.67 -17.34
N ARG A 293 7.96 -14.04 -17.10
CA ARG A 293 7.11 -14.61 -18.17
C ARG A 293 6.95 -13.65 -19.34
N GLN A 294 6.79 -12.37 -19.05
CA GLN A 294 6.72 -11.34 -20.08
C GLN A 294 8.08 -11.16 -20.77
N ALA A 295 9.19 -11.15 -20.03
CA ALA A 295 10.53 -11.04 -20.59
C ALA A 295 10.82 -12.22 -21.57
N LEU A 296 10.47 -13.44 -21.20
CA LEU A 296 10.58 -14.61 -22.09
C LEU A 296 9.78 -14.41 -23.39
N ARG A 297 8.54 -13.94 -23.31
CA ARG A 297 7.69 -13.65 -24.49
C ARG A 297 8.30 -12.56 -25.37
N GLU A 298 8.76 -11.47 -24.78
CA GLU A 298 9.34 -10.34 -25.51
C GLU A 298 10.67 -10.71 -26.18
N LEU A 299 11.44 -11.62 -25.58
CA LEU A 299 12.63 -12.21 -26.19
C LEU A 299 12.31 -13.22 -27.32
N GLY A 300 11.03 -13.58 -27.49
CA GLY A 300 10.60 -14.57 -28.46
C GLY A 300 10.85 -16.02 -28.02
N ILE A 301 11.07 -16.24 -26.71
CA ILE A 301 11.28 -17.58 -26.16
C ILE A 301 9.92 -18.26 -25.99
N THR A 302 9.48 -18.98 -27.02
CA THR A 302 8.31 -19.85 -26.95
C THR A 302 8.61 -21.11 -26.14
N PRO A 303 7.62 -21.95 -25.76
CA PRO A 303 7.87 -23.23 -25.09
C PRO A 303 8.83 -24.13 -25.86
N GLU A 304 8.75 -24.14 -27.20
CA GLU A 304 9.61 -24.93 -28.07
C GLU A 304 11.07 -24.43 -28.08
N ILE A 305 11.26 -23.11 -28.04
CA ILE A 305 12.58 -22.51 -27.93
C ILE A 305 13.14 -22.71 -26.53
N ALA A 306 12.31 -22.57 -25.50
CA ALA A 306 12.69 -22.85 -24.12
C ALA A 306 13.19 -24.30 -23.94
N ALA A 307 12.49 -25.28 -24.57
CA ALA A 307 12.90 -26.67 -24.57
C ALA A 307 14.25 -26.88 -25.28
N LYS A 308 14.52 -26.18 -26.40
CA LYS A 308 15.82 -26.24 -27.12
C LYS A 308 16.96 -25.61 -26.29
N ILE A 309 16.69 -24.56 -25.54
CA ILE A 309 17.67 -23.93 -24.65
C ILE A 309 17.90 -24.78 -23.40
N GLY A 310 16.86 -25.46 -22.92
CA GLY A 310 16.86 -26.22 -21.66
C GLY A 310 16.42 -25.37 -20.47
N ILE A 311 15.41 -24.50 -20.62
CA ILE A 311 14.88 -23.64 -19.55
C ILE A 311 13.88 -24.43 -18.69
N ARG A 312 14.03 -24.28 -17.38
CA ARG A 312 13.05 -24.70 -16.36
C ARG A 312 12.66 -23.51 -15.53
N LEU A 313 11.34 -23.23 -15.39
CA LEU A 313 10.79 -22.10 -14.63
C LEU A 313 10.07 -22.60 -13.38
N TYR A 314 10.45 -22.09 -12.23
CA TYR A 314 9.87 -22.39 -10.91
C TYR A 314 9.15 -21.16 -10.36
N LYS A 315 7.87 -21.34 -10.09
CA LYS A 315 7.06 -20.34 -9.43
C LYS A 315 7.10 -20.55 -7.94
N ILE A 316 7.42 -19.49 -7.20
CA ILE A 316 7.45 -19.47 -5.75
C ILE A 316 6.24 -18.72 -5.24
N GLY A 317 5.30 -19.45 -4.62
CA GLY A 317 4.11 -18.87 -3.99
C GLY A 317 4.32 -18.59 -2.50
N MET A 318 5.20 -19.35 -1.83
CA MET A 318 5.63 -19.13 -0.44
C MET A 318 7.15 -18.86 -0.45
N PRO A 319 7.58 -17.58 -0.43
CA PRO A 319 9.00 -17.24 -0.45
C PRO A 319 9.72 -17.56 0.85
N TRP A 320 9.02 -17.59 2.00
CA TRP A 320 9.59 -17.96 3.28
C TRP A 320 8.55 -18.59 4.22
N PRO A 321 8.92 -19.67 4.93
CA PRO A 321 10.11 -20.49 4.70
C PRO A 321 10.03 -21.21 3.35
N LEU A 322 11.15 -21.26 2.64
CA LEU A 322 11.17 -21.90 1.32
C LEU A 322 11.12 -23.42 1.48
N GLU A 323 10.28 -24.09 0.70
CA GLU A 323 10.12 -25.54 0.76
C GLU A 323 11.36 -26.22 0.13
N PRO A 324 12.15 -26.98 0.94
CA PRO A 324 13.48 -27.42 0.52
C PRO A 324 13.46 -28.55 -0.51
N GLU A 325 12.50 -29.48 -0.45
CA GLU A 325 12.43 -30.63 -1.36
C GLU A 325 12.15 -30.18 -2.80
N GLY A 326 11.22 -29.26 -2.98
CA GLY A 326 10.92 -28.66 -4.28
C GLY A 326 12.12 -27.92 -4.87
N VAL A 327 12.91 -27.23 -4.04
CA VAL A 327 14.17 -26.57 -4.47
C VAL A 327 15.17 -27.62 -4.96
N ARG A 328 15.39 -28.69 -4.20
CA ARG A 328 16.30 -29.77 -4.58
C ARG A 328 15.89 -30.43 -5.88
N ASN A 329 14.60 -30.80 -5.99
CA ASN A 329 14.06 -31.44 -7.18
C ASN A 329 14.14 -30.52 -8.42
N PHE A 330 13.91 -29.21 -8.23
CA PHE A 330 14.07 -28.21 -9.28
C PHE A 330 15.51 -28.10 -9.75
N ALA A 331 16.49 -28.15 -8.83
CA ALA A 331 17.91 -27.91 -9.11
C ALA A 331 18.58 -29.08 -9.87
N VAL A 332 17.98 -30.27 -9.85
CA VAL A 332 18.58 -31.47 -10.51
C VAL A 332 18.81 -31.21 -11.99
N GLY A 333 20.07 -31.41 -12.43
CA GLY A 333 20.49 -31.29 -13.81
C GLY A 333 20.74 -29.87 -14.31
N LEU A 334 20.51 -28.86 -13.48
CA LEU A 334 20.74 -27.47 -13.87
C LEU A 334 22.23 -27.09 -13.75
N GLU A 335 22.74 -26.33 -14.71
CA GLU A 335 24.06 -25.70 -14.66
C GLU A 335 24.04 -24.37 -13.89
N GLU A 336 22.93 -23.66 -14.01
CA GLU A 336 22.74 -22.35 -13.38
C GLU A 336 21.27 -22.13 -12.98
N ILE A 337 21.06 -21.43 -11.85
CA ILE A 337 19.75 -20.96 -11.38
C ILE A 337 19.78 -19.43 -11.32
N PHE A 338 18.89 -18.79 -12.07
CA PHE A 338 18.66 -17.35 -12.03
C PHE A 338 17.49 -17.04 -11.12
N ILE A 339 17.75 -16.34 -10.00
CA ILE A 339 16.73 -15.99 -9.00
C ILE A 339 16.32 -14.55 -9.20
N VAL A 340 15.03 -14.35 -9.43
CA VAL A 340 14.42 -13.03 -9.70
C VAL A 340 13.47 -12.66 -8.59
N GLU A 341 13.90 -11.72 -7.79
CA GLU A 341 13.12 -11.17 -6.66
C GLU A 341 13.33 -9.67 -6.50
N GLU A 342 12.31 -8.99 -5.99
CA GLU A 342 12.35 -7.55 -5.75
C GLU A 342 13.20 -7.24 -4.50
N ARG A 343 13.87 -6.08 -4.49
CA ARG A 343 14.58 -5.54 -3.34
C ARG A 343 15.70 -6.49 -2.83
N ARG A 344 15.70 -6.82 -1.54
CA ARG A 344 16.69 -7.70 -0.90
C ARG A 344 16.38 -9.15 -1.16
N GLU A 345 17.45 -9.93 -1.19
CA GLU A 345 17.44 -11.36 -1.36
C GLU A 345 16.82 -12.10 -0.16
N ILE A 346 15.78 -12.87 -0.43
CA ILE A 346 15.12 -13.78 0.52
C ILE A 346 15.19 -15.21 -0.01
N VAL A 347 14.75 -15.40 -1.24
CA VAL A 347 14.76 -16.71 -1.90
C VAL A 347 16.20 -17.11 -2.22
N GLU A 348 17.00 -16.20 -2.77
CA GLU A 348 18.39 -16.46 -3.16
C GLU A 348 19.21 -16.99 -2.01
N ASN A 349 19.08 -16.41 -0.80
CA ASN A 349 19.81 -16.86 0.37
C ASN A 349 19.39 -18.26 0.80
N GLN A 350 18.08 -18.57 0.79
CA GLN A 350 17.59 -19.90 1.15
C GLN A 350 18.00 -20.96 0.13
N VAL A 351 17.97 -20.67 -1.18
CA VAL A 351 18.43 -21.58 -2.22
C VAL A 351 19.93 -21.86 -2.10
N LYS A 352 20.74 -20.81 -1.86
CA LYS A 352 22.18 -20.97 -1.59
C LYS A 352 22.43 -21.85 -0.37
N GLN A 353 21.72 -21.61 0.73
CA GLN A 353 21.83 -22.41 1.95
C GLN A 353 21.44 -23.87 1.69
N GLU A 354 20.36 -24.12 0.97
CA GLU A 354 19.83 -25.45 0.71
C GLU A 354 20.74 -26.29 -0.18
N LEU A 355 21.39 -25.67 -1.17
CA LEU A 355 22.26 -26.35 -2.13
C LEU A 355 23.75 -26.30 -1.75
N PHE A 356 24.13 -25.63 -0.66
CA PHE A 356 25.54 -25.42 -0.29
C PHE A 356 26.33 -26.73 -0.14
N ASN A 357 25.71 -27.75 0.46
CA ASN A 357 26.36 -29.05 0.72
C ASN A 357 26.28 -30.02 -0.47
N TRP A 358 25.76 -29.59 -1.62
CA TRP A 358 25.81 -30.42 -2.81
C TRP A 358 27.24 -30.51 -3.34
N ARG A 359 27.57 -31.65 -3.96
CA ARG A 359 28.88 -31.84 -4.59
C ARG A 359 29.07 -30.79 -5.69
N ASP A 360 30.27 -30.29 -5.88
CA ASP A 360 30.61 -29.23 -6.80
C ASP A 360 30.29 -29.58 -8.29
N ASP A 361 30.38 -30.88 -8.64
CA ASP A 361 30.12 -31.37 -9.99
C ASP A 361 28.63 -31.39 -10.38
N VAL A 362 27.73 -31.26 -9.42
CA VAL A 362 26.27 -31.29 -9.64
C VAL A 362 25.57 -30.06 -9.10
N ARG A 363 26.27 -29.22 -8.33
CA ARG A 363 25.72 -28.00 -7.74
C ARG A 363 25.61 -26.89 -8.80
N PRO A 364 24.39 -26.39 -9.12
CA PRO A 364 24.26 -25.30 -10.07
C PRO A 364 24.85 -24.01 -9.51
N ARG A 365 25.32 -23.13 -10.41
CA ARG A 365 25.61 -21.74 -10.04
C ARG A 365 24.31 -21.01 -9.70
N ILE A 366 24.34 -20.14 -8.72
CA ILE A 366 23.18 -19.34 -8.31
C ILE A 366 23.50 -17.89 -8.58
N VAL A 367 22.68 -17.25 -9.41
CA VAL A 367 22.80 -15.87 -9.81
C VAL A 367 21.48 -15.16 -9.50
N GLY A 368 21.56 -13.97 -8.93
CA GLY A 368 20.40 -13.17 -8.58
C GLY A 368 20.78 -11.70 -8.39
N LYS A 369 20.86 -11.25 -7.15
CA LYS A 369 21.33 -9.89 -6.86
C LYS A 369 22.80 -9.71 -7.20
N MET A 370 23.58 -10.75 -7.01
CA MET A 370 24.99 -10.82 -7.39
C MET A 370 25.17 -11.88 -8.47
N ASP A 371 26.15 -11.67 -9.34
CA ASP A 371 26.58 -12.69 -10.30
C ASP A 371 27.62 -13.65 -9.71
N ASP A 372 28.14 -14.56 -10.53
CA ASP A 372 29.15 -15.54 -10.19
C ASP A 372 30.58 -14.95 -10.05
N HIS A 373 30.73 -13.63 -10.16
CA HIS A 373 31.95 -12.85 -9.94
C HIS A 373 31.79 -11.80 -8.85
N ASP A 374 30.79 -11.94 -7.96
CA ASP A 374 30.42 -11.00 -6.88
C ASP A 374 30.14 -9.58 -7.38
N LYS A 375 29.73 -9.43 -8.62
CA LYS A 375 29.27 -8.15 -9.18
C LYS A 375 27.76 -8.01 -9.02
N ARG A 376 27.32 -6.79 -8.75
CA ARG A 376 25.88 -6.49 -8.73
C ARG A 376 25.28 -6.80 -10.10
N PHE A 377 24.23 -7.62 -10.11
CA PHE A 377 23.56 -8.08 -11.31
C PHE A 377 22.11 -7.58 -11.37
N LEU A 378 21.24 -7.96 -10.44
CA LEU A 378 19.93 -7.35 -10.31
C LEU A 378 19.97 -6.19 -9.28
N THR A 379 19.22 -5.13 -9.57
CA THR A 379 19.15 -3.98 -8.66
C THR A 379 18.55 -4.34 -7.30
N PHE A 380 19.09 -3.74 -6.24
CA PHE A 380 18.49 -3.74 -4.89
C PHE A 380 17.52 -2.57 -4.71
N ALA A 381 17.60 -1.55 -5.56
CA ALA A 381 16.83 -0.33 -5.45
C ALA A 381 15.66 -0.33 -6.43
N ALA A 382 14.57 0.34 -6.04
CA ALA A 382 13.36 0.45 -6.83
C ALA A 382 12.74 -0.91 -7.22
N GLU A 383 12.08 -0.99 -8.35
CA GLU A 383 11.41 -2.17 -8.87
C GLU A 383 12.16 -2.72 -10.09
N LEU A 384 12.08 -4.01 -10.29
CA LEU A 384 12.53 -4.66 -11.51
C LEU A 384 11.54 -4.34 -12.65
N SER A 385 12.04 -4.31 -13.87
CA SER A 385 11.24 -4.12 -15.07
C SER A 385 11.44 -5.27 -16.05
N VAL A 386 10.44 -5.53 -16.87
CA VAL A 386 10.51 -6.53 -17.95
C VAL A 386 11.75 -6.30 -18.84
N ALA A 387 12.04 -5.04 -19.18
CA ALA A 387 13.18 -4.70 -20.02
C ALA A 387 14.53 -5.02 -19.36
N SER A 388 14.70 -4.66 -18.07
CA SER A 388 15.91 -5.00 -17.32
C SER A 388 16.10 -6.50 -17.18
N LEU A 389 15.01 -7.22 -16.90
CA LEU A 389 15.03 -8.68 -16.79
C LEU A 389 15.33 -9.36 -18.13
N ALA A 390 14.77 -8.87 -19.24
CA ALA A 390 15.08 -9.38 -20.58
C ALA A 390 16.57 -9.22 -20.92
N SER A 391 17.17 -8.08 -20.59
CA SER A 391 18.61 -7.83 -20.78
C SER A 391 19.46 -8.77 -19.91
N SER A 392 19.15 -8.87 -18.62
CA SER A 392 19.89 -9.74 -17.68
C SER A 392 19.75 -11.23 -18.06
N LEU A 393 18.55 -11.66 -18.42
CA LEU A 393 18.29 -13.03 -18.87
C LEU A 393 19.08 -13.35 -20.15
N THR A 394 19.08 -12.44 -21.12
CA THR A 394 19.85 -12.62 -22.37
C THR A 394 21.34 -12.73 -22.09
N GLU A 395 21.90 -11.88 -21.23
CA GLU A 395 23.32 -11.94 -20.85
C GLU A 395 23.70 -13.31 -20.31
N ARG A 396 22.87 -13.90 -19.45
CA ARG A 396 23.12 -15.21 -18.86
C ARG A 396 22.92 -16.36 -19.87
N LEU A 397 21.83 -16.31 -20.65
CA LEU A 397 21.55 -17.34 -21.65
C LEU A 397 22.65 -17.43 -22.73
N LEU A 398 23.23 -16.30 -23.16
CA LEU A 398 24.32 -16.27 -24.12
C LEU A 398 25.63 -16.88 -23.62
N ARG A 399 25.76 -17.13 -22.31
CA ARG A 399 26.92 -17.91 -21.77
C ARG A 399 26.76 -19.41 -21.98
N LEU A 400 25.54 -19.87 -22.27
CA LEU A 400 25.28 -21.25 -22.64
C LEU A 400 25.69 -21.48 -24.09
N ASN A 401 26.11 -22.73 -24.44
CA ASN A 401 26.34 -23.10 -25.82
C ASN A 401 25.00 -23.27 -26.54
N LEU A 402 24.49 -22.17 -27.10
CA LEU A 402 23.21 -22.11 -27.80
C LEU A 402 23.36 -22.37 -29.31
N ASN A 403 22.28 -22.83 -29.95
CA ASN A 403 22.15 -22.79 -31.38
C ASN A 403 22.40 -21.34 -31.88
N PRO A 404 23.23 -21.14 -32.96
CA PRO A 404 23.56 -19.81 -33.48
C PRO A 404 22.34 -18.94 -33.81
N GLU A 405 21.27 -19.49 -34.36
CA GLU A 405 20.04 -18.77 -34.71
C GLU A 405 19.33 -18.23 -33.44
N ILE A 406 19.29 -19.04 -32.38
CA ILE A 406 18.72 -18.61 -31.08
C ILE A 406 19.58 -17.54 -30.46
N ALA A 407 20.90 -17.69 -30.50
CA ALA A 407 21.82 -16.69 -29.95
C ALA A 407 21.70 -15.34 -30.67
N GLU A 408 21.57 -15.36 -32.02
CA GLU A 408 21.38 -14.15 -32.82
C GLU A 408 20.04 -13.48 -32.53
N MET A 409 18.95 -14.25 -32.45
CA MET A 409 17.63 -13.76 -32.04
C MET A 409 17.68 -13.06 -30.69
N LEU A 410 18.33 -13.66 -29.69
CA LEU A 410 18.44 -13.09 -28.36
C LEU A 410 19.25 -11.77 -28.34
N ARG A 411 20.38 -11.74 -29.09
CA ARG A 411 21.18 -10.49 -29.22
C ARG A 411 20.37 -9.37 -29.86
N ALA A 412 19.71 -9.63 -30.96
CA ALA A 412 18.90 -8.63 -31.66
C ALA A 412 17.78 -8.06 -30.78
N LYS A 413 17.14 -8.90 -29.98
CA LYS A 413 16.10 -8.46 -29.01
C LYS A 413 16.68 -7.66 -27.85
N ALA A 414 17.81 -8.09 -27.28
CA ALA A 414 18.46 -7.34 -26.21
C ALA A 414 18.92 -5.95 -26.67
N ASP A 415 19.50 -5.85 -27.86
CA ASP A 415 19.93 -4.57 -28.45
C ASP A 415 18.74 -3.63 -28.65
N TRP A 416 17.58 -4.16 -29.07
CA TRP A 416 16.35 -3.38 -29.20
C TRP A 416 15.88 -2.82 -27.84
N PHE A 417 15.91 -3.61 -26.75
CA PHE A 417 15.56 -3.16 -25.41
C PHE A 417 16.54 -2.11 -24.90
N ASN A 418 17.84 -2.33 -25.04
CA ASN A 418 18.89 -1.41 -24.60
C ASN A 418 18.81 -0.09 -25.37
N GLY A 419 18.54 -0.10 -26.65
CA GLY A 419 18.33 1.07 -27.48
C GLY A 419 17.13 1.90 -27.02
N ARG A 420 16.02 1.27 -26.65
CA ARG A 420 14.84 1.97 -26.10
C ARG A 420 15.07 2.54 -24.70
N GLN A 421 15.75 1.82 -23.83
CA GLN A 421 16.10 2.34 -22.48
C GLN A 421 16.98 3.58 -22.59
N SER A 422 18.00 3.57 -23.45
CA SER A 422 18.87 4.75 -23.65
C SER A 422 18.09 5.94 -24.19
N THR A 423 17.16 5.74 -25.12
CA THR A 423 16.28 6.79 -25.67
C THR A 423 15.34 7.35 -24.59
N GLN A 424 14.78 6.52 -23.72
CA GLN A 424 13.94 6.98 -22.60
C GLN A 424 14.73 7.79 -21.56
N MET A 425 15.95 7.37 -21.25
CA MET A 425 16.83 8.13 -20.33
C MET A 425 17.25 9.50 -20.90
N GLN A 426 17.42 9.60 -22.22
CA GLN A 426 17.71 10.87 -22.92
C GLN A 426 16.46 11.75 -23.06
N ALA A 427 15.27 11.19 -23.07
CA ALA A 427 14.00 11.89 -23.21
C ALA A 427 13.43 12.41 -21.88
N THR A 428 14.23 12.52 -20.82
CA THR A 428 13.78 13.14 -19.56
C THR A 428 13.32 14.57 -19.84
N ALA A 429 12.06 14.85 -19.56
CA ALA A 429 11.51 16.18 -19.69
C ALA A 429 12.36 17.18 -18.88
N PRO A 430 12.77 18.31 -19.47
CA PRO A 430 13.62 19.29 -18.78
C PRO A 430 12.93 19.91 -17.55
N VAL A 431 11.63 19.68 -17.39
CA VAL A 431 10.83 20.16 -16.25
C VAL A 431 10.00 19.01 -15.70
N SER A 432 10.26 18.61 -14.48
CA SER A 432 9.42 17.68 -13.73
C SER A 432 8.33 18.45 -12.95
N ARG A 433 7.13 17.87 -12.84
CA ARG A 433 6.08 18.42 -11.97
C ARG A 433 6.46 18.19 -10.52
N THR A 434 6.60 19.27 -9.76
CA THR A 434 6.73 19.20 -8.31
C THR A 434 5.34 18.92 -7.69
N PRO A 435 5.19 18.01 -6.73
CA PRO A 435 3.96 17.84 -5.98
C PRO A 435 3.52 19.16 -5.34
N TYR A 436 2.22 19.44 -5.38
CA TYR A 436 1.65 20.66 -4.86
C TYR A 436 0.30 20.42 -4.20
N PHE A 437 -0.09 21.30 -3.25
CA PHE A 437 -1.38 21.19 -2.58
C PHE A 437 -2.57 21.44 -3.52
N CYS A 438 -3.69 20.76 -3.24
CA CYS A 438 -4.94 21.01 -3.95
C CYS A 438 -5.36 22.48 -3.88
N SER A 439 -6.09 22.97 -4.89
CA SER A 439 -6.66 24.31 -4.87
C SER A 439 -7.62 24.46 -3.67
N GLY A 440 -7.40 25.52 -2.86
CA GLY A 440 -8.16 25.79 -1.63
C GLY A 440 -7.80 24.88 -0.44
N CYS A 441 -6.72 24.10 -0.55
CA CYS A 441 -6.24 23.24 0.53
C CYS A 441 -5.82 24.08 1.76
N PRO A 442 -6.20 23.67 2.99
CA PRO A 442 -5.76 24.34 4.22
C PRO A 442 -4.24 24.40 4.37
N HIS A 443 -3.52 23.43 3.85
CA HIS A 443 -2.06 23.37 3.95
C HIS A 443 -1.35 24.49 3.17
N ASN A 444 -2.03 25.17 2.25
CA ASN A 444 -1.49 26.40 1.63
C ASN A 444 -1.18 27.51 2.64
N THR A 445 -1.92 27.55 3.76
CA THR A 445 -1.72 28.48 4.87
C THR A 445 -0.97 27.83 6.03
N SER A 446 -1.46 26.68 6.49
CA SER A 446 -1.02 26.05 7.75
C SER A 446 0.45 25.57 7.74
N THR A 447 1.04 25.26 6.57
CA THR A 447 2.45 24.82 6.50
C THR A 447 3.46 25.96 6.39
N LYS A 448 3.01 27.20 6.25
CA LYS A 448 3.92 28.35 6.31
C LYS A 448 4.42 28.56 7.73
N VAL A 449 5.63 29.06 7.87
CA VAL A 449 6.24 29.47 9.14
C VAL A 449 6.74 30.92 9.06
N PRO A 450 6.87 31.64 10.17
CA PRO A 450 7.44 32.99 10.20
C PRO A 450 8.87 33.00 9.67
N GLU A 451 9.29 34.15 9.17
CA GLU A 451 10.67 34.37 8.74
C GLU A 451 11.68 34.03 9.85
N GLY A 452 12.78 33.38 9.50
CA GLY A 452 13.79 32.91 10.44
C GLY A 452 13.38 31.66 11.24
N SER A 453 12.21 31.09 10.97
CA SER A 453 11.77 29.83 11.57
C SER A 453 11.74 28.70 10.55
N ARG A 454 11.84 27.47 11.03
CA ARG A 454 11.67 26.25 10.19
C ARG A 454 10.71 25.26 10.82
N ALA A 455 10.28 24.29 10.03
CA ALA A 455 9.38 23.23 10.46
C ALA A 455 9.91 21.85 10.10
N LEU A 456 9.49 20.85 10.86
CA LEU A 456 9.62 19.44 10.52
C LEU A 456 8.36 18.98 9.79
N ALA A 457 8.56 18.19 8.74
CA ALA A 457 7.44 17.56 8.03
C ALA A 457 6.87 16.39 8.84
N GLY A 458 5.55 16.19 8.69
CA GLY A 458 4.86 15.02 9.21
C GLY A 458 4.28 14.17 8.07
N ILE A 459 3.76 13.00 8.42
CA ILE A 459 3.15 12.07 7.47
C ILE A 459 1.70 12.49 7.18
N GLY A 460 1.41 12.76 5.92
CA GLY A 460 0.12 13.24 5.43
C GLY A 460 0.29 14.15 4.21
N CYS A 461 -0.79 14.77 3.72
CA CYS A 461 -0.71 15.68 2.58
C CYS A 461 0.25 16.86 2.82
N HIS A 462 0.41 17.30 4.05
CA HIS A 462 1.35 18.36 4.45
C HIS A 462 2.82 17.99 4.25
N PHE A 463 3.15 16.71 4.07
CA PHE A 463 4.48 16.23 3.68
C PHE A 463 5.00 16.92 2.42
N MET A 464 4.11 17.25 1.48
CA MET A 464 4.49 17.93 0.22
C MET A 464 5.16 19.29 0.44
N ALA A 465 5.07 19.88 1.64
CA ALA A 465 5.79 21.12 1.97
C ALA A 465 7.32 20.98 1.85
N LEU A 466 7.87 19.76 1.94
CA LEU A 466 9.30 19.48 1.70
C LEU A 466 9.77 19.86 0.29
N TRP A 467 8.89 19.75 -0.71
CA TRP A 467 9.19 20.10 -2.09
C TRP A 467 8.79 21.54 -2.46
N MET A 468 8.35 22.31 -1.47
CA MET A 468 7.97 23.71 -1.62
C MET A 468 8.93 24.58 -0.83
N ASN A 469 9.17 25.80 -1.27
CA ASN A 469 9.98 26.75 -0.50
C ASN A 469 9.20 27.28 0.71
N ARG A 470 9.15 26.48 1.80
CA ARG A 470 8.37 26.77 3.02
C ARG A 470 9.15 26.56 4.31
N SER A 471 10.48 26.53 4.25
CA SER A 471 11.35 26.27 5.40
C SER A 471 10.90 25.02 6.18
N THR A 472 10.45 23.99 5.45
CA THR A 472 10.08 22.69 6.01
C THR A 472 11.11 21.68 5.57
N GLU A 473 11.76 21.04 6.53
CA GLU A 473 12.91 20.17 6.30
C GLU A 473 12.77 18.89 7.08
N THR A 474 13.38 17.82 6.56
CA THR A 474 13.37 16.49 7.18
C THR A 474 11.97 15.93 7.50
N PHE A 475 11.92 14.68 7.79
CA PHE A 475 10.68 13.98 8.18
C PHE A 475 11.00 12.77 9.04
N THR A 476 9.97 12.17 9.64
CA THR A 476 10.07 10.93 10.39
C THR A 476 8.88 10.00 10.04
N HIS A 477 8.82 8.83 10.67
CA HIS A 477 7.68 7.92 10.56
C HIS A 477 6.41 8.50 11.19
N MET A 478 5.25 7.96 10.81
CA MET A 478 3.95 8.35 11.33
C MET A 478 3.87 8.11 12.85
N GLY A 479 3.60 9.17 13.61
CA GLY A 479 3.53 9.16 15.08
C GLY A 479 4.83 9.53 15.79
N GLY A 480 5.92 9.82 15.04
CA GLY A 480 7.17 10.33 15.59
C GLY A 480 7.45 11.79 15.28
N GLU A 481 6.46 12.50 14.71
CA GLU A 481 6.59 13.89 14.28
C GLU A 481 7.05 14.79 15.44
N GLY A 482 8.04 15.62 15.17
CA GLY A 482 8.64 16.53 16.15
C GLY A 482 9.69 15.90 17.07
N VAL A 483 9.68 14.60 17.29
CA VAL A 483 10.62 13.91 18.20
C VAL A 483 12.09 14.01 17.75
N PRO A 484 12.45 14.08 16.46
CA PRO A 484 13.84 14.35 16.06
C PRO A 484 14.42 15.62 16.69
N TRP A 485 13.58 16.64 16.94
CA TRP A 485 14.00 17.85 17.62
C TRP A 485 14.44 17.62 19.07
N VAL A 486 13.84 16.69 19.77
CA VAL A 486 14.27 16.29 21.12
C VAL A 486 15.74 15.84 21.14
N GLY A 487 16.17 15.16 20.08
CA GLY A 487 17.56 14.75 19.92
C GLY A 487 18.50 15.84 19.41
N ILE A 488 17.97 16.86 18.72
CA ILE A 488 18.77 17.95 18.10
C ILE A 488 18.94 19.13 19.06
N ALA A 489 17.88 19.50 19.79
CA ALA A 489 17.81 20.70 20.60
C ALA A 489 18.98 20.90 21.58
N PRO A 490 19.51 19.85 22.26
CA PRO A 490 20.65 20.02 23.18
C PRO A 490 21.97 20.41 22.48
N PHE A 491 22.06 20.25 21.15
CA PHE A 491 23.32 20.37 20.38
C PHE A 491 23.27 21.48 19.32
N THR A 492 22.25 22.32 19.31
CA THR A 492 22.09 23.43 18.38
C THR A 492 21.89 24.76 19.10
N ASN A 493 22.29 25.86 18.45
CA ASN A 493 21.96 27.23 18.91
C ASN A 493 20.56 27.67 18.48
N GLU A 494 19.84 26.84 17.72
CA GLU A 494 18.46 27.11 17.34
C GLU A 494 17.55 26.87 18.56
N ASN A 495 16.73 27.86 18.87
CA ASN A 495 15.96 27.85 20.12
C ASN A 495 14.59 27.17 20.02
N HIS A 496 14.06 27.00 18.80
CA HIS A 496 12.69 26.56 18.60
C HIS A 496 12.47 25.98 17.19
N ILE A 497 11.54 25.02 17.08
CA ILE A 497 11.08 24.47 15.81
C ILE A 497 9.56 24.27 15.79
N PHE A 498 8.96 24.29 14.59
CA PHE A 498 7.58 23.85 14.38
C PHE A 498 7.53 22.41 13.92
N ALA A 499 6.53 21.63 14.34
CA ALA A 499 6.26 20.30 13.84
C ALA A 499 4.85 20.23 13.23
N ASN A 500 4.75 19.87 11.96
CA ASN A 500 3.46 19.65 11.30
C ASN A 500 2.94 18.26 11.63
N LEU A 501 1.73 18.16 12.18
CA LEU A 501 1.09 16.92 12.60
C LEU A 501 -0.36 16.90 12.10
N GLY A 502 -0.70 15.95 11.22
CA GLY A 502 -2.08 15.80 10.73
C GLY A 502 -3.01 15.24 11.82
N ASP A 503 -4.31 15.55 11.72
CA ASP A 503 -5.35 15.01 12.61
C ASP A 503 -5.42 13.47 12.59
N GLY A 504 -5.29 12.86 11.42
CA GLY A 504 -5.20 11.40 11.31
C GLY A 504 -4.00 10.83 12.06
N THR A 505 -2.81 11.42 11.93
CA THR A 505 -1.61 11.00 12.67
C THR A 505 -1.73 11.27 14.17
N TYR A 506 -2.32 12.42 14.56
CA TYR A 506 -2.58 12.72 15.96
C TYR A 506 -3.42 11.62 16.63
N PHE A 507 -4.52 11.22 15.96
CA PHE A 507 -5.40 10.16 16.44
C PHE A 507 -4.73 8.78 16.44
N HIS A 508 -3.95 8.48 15.41
CA HIS A 508 -3.24 7.20 15.27
C HIS A 508 -2.20 6.97 16.38
N SER A 509 -1.30 7.90 16.60
CA SER A 509 -0.18 7.76 17.57
C SER A 509 0.56 9.06 17.89
N GLY A 510 0.25 10.17 17.22
CA GLY A 510 0.98 11.43 17.34
C GLY A 510 0.94 12.06 18.73
N ILE A 511 -0.06 11.75 19.54
CA ILE A 511 -0.12 12.20 20.94
C ILE A 511 1.08 11.71 21.76
N LEU A 512 1.66 10.53 21.43
CA LEU A 512 2.84 10.01 22.10
C LEU A 512 4.10 10.83 21.79
N ALA A 513 4.21 11.35 20.55
CA ALA A 513 5.30 12.26 20.19
C ALA A 513 5.23 13.59 20.96
N ILE A 514 4.03 14.12 21.16
CA ILE A 514 3.80 15.33 21.97
C ILE A 514 4.20 15.04 23.40
N ARG A 515 3.77 13.93 23.99
CA ARG A 515 4.14 13.50 25.35
C ARG A 515 5.65 13.39 25.53
N GLN A 516 6.36 12.81 24.55
CA GLN A 516 7.82 12.75 24.57
C GLN A 516 8.47 14.14 24.59
N SER A 517 7.95 15.08 23.80
CA SER A 517 8.46 16.45 23.76
C SER A 517 8.20 17.20 25.09
N ILE A 518 7.05 16.99 25.71
CA ILE A 518 6.74 17.53 27.04
C ILE A 518 7.70 16.98 28.10
N ALA A 519 7.90 15.64 28.09
CA ALA A 519 8.80 14.97 29.05
C ALA A 519 10.25 15.46 28.93
N SER A 520 10.70 15.80 27.73
CA SER A 520 12.04 16.35 27.46
C SER A 520 12.15 17.86 27.66
N LYS A 521 11.04 18.56 27.93
CA LYS A 521 10.95 20.05 28.05
C LYS A 521 11.47 20.75 26.78
N ALA A 522 11.28 20.15 25.61
CA ALA A 522 11.75 20.70 24.34
C ALA A 522 10.97 21.97 23.96
N ASN A 523 11.66 22.98 23.44
CA ASN A 523 11.04 24.17 22.88
C ASN A 523 10.56 23.85 21.45
N ILE A 524 9.30 23.44 21.35
CA ILE A 524 8.69 23.01 20.10
C ILE A 524 7.22 23.41 20.04
N THR A 525 6.74 23.79 18.87
CA THR A 525 5.31 24.00 18.64
C THR A 525 4.76 22.94 17.70
N TYR A 526 3.83 22.13 18.20
CA TYR A 526 3.06 21.22 17.36
C TYR A 526 1.94 21.95 16.65
N LYS A 527 1.94 21.93 15.32
CA LYS A 527 0.82 22.40 14.51
C LYS A 527 -0.06 21.20 14.16
N ILE A 528 -1.15 21.02 14.89
CA ILE A 528 -2.14 19.96 14.65
C ILE A 528 -3.05 20.44 13.53
N LEU A 529 -2.88 19.87 12.34
CA LEU A 529 -3.53 20.29 11.11
C LEU A 529 -4.86 19.55 10.95
N TYR A 530 -5.87 20.00 11.69
CA TYR A 530 -7.20 19.39 11.68
C TYR A 530 -7.96 19.74 10.41
N ASN A 531 -8.14 18.75 9.53
CA ASN A 531 -8.85 18.93 8.27
C ASN A 531 -10.07 18.02 8.08
N ASP A 532 -10.49 17.35 9.16
CA ASP A 532 -11.69 16.51 9.25
C ASP A 532 -11.69 15.35 8.21
N ALA A 533 -10.50 14.86 7.83
CA ALA A 533 -10.37 13.76 6.91
C ALA A 533 -8.96 13.14 6.93
N VAL A 534 -8.85 11.82 6.82
CA VAL A 534 -7.62 11.15 6.42
C VAL A 534 -7.47 11.35 4.90
N ALA A 535 -7.00 12.55 4.53
CA ALA A 535 -7.14 13.07 3.17
C ALA A 535 -6.29 12.31 2.14
N MET A 536 -5.11 11.83 2.53
CA MET A 536 -4.15 11.19 1.62
C MET A 536 -4.64 9.84 1.09
N THR A 537 -5.38 9.07 1.88
CA THR A 537 -5.88 7.73 1.52
C THR A 537 -7.28 7.74 0.91
N GLY A 538 -7.82 8.91 0.58
CA GLY A 538 -9.12 9.02 -0.08
C GLY A 538 -10.17 9.82 0.69
N GLY A 539 -9.82 10.44 1.81
CA GLY A 539 -10.69 11.33 2.58
C GLY A 539 -11.71 10.60 3.42
N GLN A 540 -11.34 9.47 4.00
CA GLN A 540 -12.12 8.80 5.03
C GLN A 540 -12.11 9.65 6.31
N ARG A 541 -13.16 9.53 7.12
CA ARG A 541 -13.13 10.03 8.48
C ARG A 541 -12.11 9.23 9.31
N HIS A 542 -11.52 9.84 10.34
CA HIS A 542 -10.81 9.07 11.37
C HIS A 542 -11.83 8.30 12.22
N ASP A 543 -11.41 7.16 12.76
CA ASP A 543 -12.34 6.19 13.35
C ASP A 543 -12.81 6.52 14.77
N GLY A 544 -12.47 7.69 15.32
CA GLY A 544 -12.81 8.09 16.68
C GLY A 544 -13.58 9.39 16.81
N ASP A 545 -14.06 9.99 15.72
CA ASP A 545 -14.83 11.24 15.69
C ASP A 545 -14.26 12.36 16.59
N LEU A 546 -12.91 12.42 16.74
CA LEU A 546 -12.23 13.37 17.62
C LEU A 546 -12.40 14.80 17.10
N SER A 547 -13.01 15.64 17.92
CA SER A 547 -13.25 17.05 17.59
C SER A 547 -12.08 17.96 17.97
N PRO A 548 -11.95 19.15 17.35
CA PRO A 548 -10.95 20.14 17.75
C PRO A 548 -11.03 20.52 19.25
N GLN A 549 -12.23 20.57 19.81
CA GLN A 549 -12.45 20.84 21.22
C GLN A 549 -11.83 19.74 22.08
N GLN A 550 -12.13 18.47 21.79
CA GLN A 550 -11.55 17.34 22.52
C GLN A 550 -10.01 17.33 22.42
N ILE A 551 -9.44 17.69 21.27
CA ILE A 551 -7.99 17.82 21.11
C ILE A 551 -7.44 18.87 22.09
N THR A 552 -8.10 20.02 22.27
CA THR A 552 -7.63 21.04 23.22
C THR A 552 -7.62 20.50 24.64
N PHE A 553 -8.65 19.74 25.07
CA PHE A 553 -8.69 19.11 26.38
C PHE A 553 -7.61 18.05 26.58
N GLN A 554 -7.35 17.22 25.56
CA GLN A 554 -6.27 16.22 25.62
C GLN A 554 -4.90 16.89 25.77
N LEU A 555 -4.60 17.92 24.98
CA LEU A 555 -3.35 18.66 25.05
C LEU A 555 -3.18 19.35 26.41
N HIS A 556 -4.25 19.94 26.95
CA HIS A 556 -4.24 20.54 28.26
C HIS A 556 -3.99 19.51 29.38
N ALA A 557 -4.61 18.34 29.29
CA ALA A 557 -4.42 17.23 30.22
C ALA A 557 -2.99 16.63 30.16
N GLU A 558 -2.35 16.63 28.98
CA GLU A 558 -0.93 16.26 28.82
C GLU A 558 0.03 17.32 29.46
N GLY A 559 -0.47 18.48 29.84
CA GLY A 559 0.30 19.51 30.53
C GLY A 559 0.72 20.71 29.66
N ILE A 560 0.28 20.77 28.40
CA ILE A 560 0.53 21.95 27.55
C ILE A 560 -0.34 23.12 28.10
N ARG A 561 0.27 24.26 28.32
CA ARG A 561 -0.43 25.48 28.82
C ARG A 561 -0.66 26.50 27.72
N GLU A 562 0.22 26.61 26.75
CA GLU A 562 0.10 27.49 25.59
C GLU A 562 -0.53 26.73 24.42
N ILE A 563 -1.86 26.75 24.35
CA ILE A 563 -2.66 26.11 23.31
C ILE A 563 -3.43 27.20 22.56
N TYR A 564 -3.33 27.18 21.26
CA TYR A 564 -3.98 28.11 20.35
C TYR A 564 -4.91 27.36 19.41
N LEU A 565 -6.19 27.74 19.34
CA LEU A 565 -7.14 27.22 18.36
C LEU A 565 -7.29 28.27 17.27
N VAL A 566 -6.88 27.91 16.03
CA VAL A 566 -6.89 28.80 14.87
C VAL A 566 -7.86 28.26 13.83
N SER A 567 -8.90 29.02 13.50
CA SER A 567 -9.99 28.55 12.63
C SER A 567 -10.42 29.59 11.58
N GLU A 568 -11.00 29.15 10.47
CA GLU A 568 -11.71 30.04 9.53
C GLU A 568 -13.03 30.59 10.13
N ASN A 569 -13.55 29.96 11.18
CA ASN A 569 -14.74 30.42 11.91
C ASN A 569 -14.53 30.27 13.42
N PRO A 570 -13.84 31.21 14.07
CA PRO A 570 -13.62 31.17 15.54
C PRO A 570 -14.93 31.10 16.36
N GLY A 571 -16.00 31.77 15.92
CA GLY A 571 -17.29 31.75 16.58
C GLY A 571 -17.97 30.38 16.70
N ALA A 572 -17.47 29.36 15.98
CA ALA A 572 -17.94 27.99 16.14
C ALA A 572 -17.40 27.28 17.38
N TYR A 573 -16.51 27.92 18.16
CA TYR A 573 -15.83 27.35 19.32
C TYR A 573 -16.04 28.23 20.55
N PRO A 574 -17.22 28.18 21.20
CA PRO A 574 -17.47 28.90 22.46
C PRO A 574 -16.46 28.53 23.55
N ALA A 575 -16.11 29.46 24.40
CA ALA A 575 -15.07 29.32 25.43
C ALA A 575 -15.34 28.17 26.41
N ASP A 576 -16.58 27.84 26.67
CA ASP A 576 -17.03 26.73 27.51
C ASP A 576 -16.90 25.36 26.85
N THR A 577 -16.66 25.30 25.52
CA THR A 577 -16.50 24.07 24.78
C THR A 577 -15.05 23.68 24.51
N ILE A 578 -14.09 24.51 24.88
CA ILE A 578 -12.65 24.31 24.72
C ILE A 578 -11.94 24.27 26.07
N ALA A 579 -10.72 23.75 26.13
CA ALA A 579 -9.98 23.64 27.38
C ALA A 579 -9.67 25.02 27.99
N PRO A 580 -9.60 25.12 29.35
CA PRO A 580 -9.27 26.37 30.00
C PRO A 580 -7.94 26.96 29.53
N GLY A 581 -7.92 28.28 29.30
CA GLY A 581 -6.71 28.99 28.87
C GLY A 581 -6.38 28.89 27.37
N VAL A 582 -7.15 28.14 26.58
CA VAL A 582 -7.01 28.10 25.11
C VAL A 582 -7.35 29.48 24.53
N LYS A 583 -6.44 29.97 23.68
CA LYS A 583 -6.58 31.25 22.97
C LYS A 583 -7.12 31.02 21.57
N LEU A 584 -8.18 31.74 21.18
CA LEU A 584 -8.89 31.54 19.92
C LEU A 584 -8.58 32.66 18.95
N PHE A 585 -8.18 32.28 17.70
CA PHE A 585 -7.78 33.21 16.66
C PHE A 585 -8.40 32.88 15.30
N HIS A 586 -8.55 33.93 14.46
CA HIS A 586 -8.88 33.71 13.05
C HIS A 586 -7.67 33.18 12.29
N ARG A 587 -7.90 32.34 11.25
CA ARG A 587 -6.83 31.75 10.43
C ARG A 587 -5.85 32.75 9.83
N ASP A 588 -6.27 33.96 9.57
CA ASP A 588 -5.43 35.02 8.99
C ASP A 588 -4.40 35.56 9.98
N GLU A 589 -4.58 35.27 11.27
CA GLU A 589 -3.67 35.62 12.36
C GLU A 589 -2.62 34.53 12.66
N LEU A 590 -2.60 33.44 11.87
CA LEU A 590 -1.71 32.31 12.12
C LEU A 590 -0.23 32.72 12.24
N GLU A 591 0.23 33.70 11.47
CA GLU A 591 1.62 34.17 11.55
C GLU A 591 1.94 34.78 12.91
N ASN A 592 1.04 35.61 13.44
CA ASN A 592 1.20 36.21 14.78
C ASN A 592 1.17 35.15 15.87
N VAL A 593 0.25 34.18 15.77
CA VAL A 593 0.16 33.06 16.71
C VAL A 593 1.46 32.25 16.71
N GLN A 594 2.02 31.98 15.54
CA GLN A 594 3.29 31.25 15.44
C GLN A 594 4.47 32.03 16.04
N LYS A 595 4.50 33.37 15.90
CA LYS A 595 5.51 34.19 16.56
C LYS A 595 5.40 34.10 18.10
N MET A 596 4.19 34.17 18.66
CA MET A 596 3.95 33.95 20.09
C MET A 596 4.41 32.57 20.57
N CYS A 597 4.12 31.52 19.80
CA CYS A 597 4.55 30.16 20.11
C CYS A 597 6.07 30.02 20.08
N ARG A 598 6.75 30.65 19.13
CA ARG A 598 8.23 30.62 19.00
C ARG A 598 8.92 31.16 20.23
N ASP A 599 8.32 32.19 20.82
CA ASP A 599 8.89 32.87 21.99
C ASP A 599 8.52 32.17 23.33
N THR A 600 7.70 31.13 23.27
CA THR A 600 7.27 30.32 24.43
C THR A 600 8.33 29.28 24.76
N LYS A 601 8.66 29.12 26.05
CA LYS A 601 9.50 28.03 26.55
C LYS A 601 8.71 26.74 26.72
N GLY A 602 9.31 25.63 26.33
CA GLY A 602 8.69 24.31 26.39
C GLY A 602 7.83 23.98 25.19
N THR A 603 6.95 23.00 25.35
CA THR A 603 6.08 22.53 24.27
C THR A 603 4.78 23.35 24.22
N SER A 604 4.47 23.90 23.05
CA SER A 604 3.21 24.59 22.76
C SER A 604 2.46 23.92 21.62
N ALA A 605 1.19 24.27 21.42
CA ALA A 605 0.36 23.65 20.37
C ALA A 605 -0.55 24.66 19.66
N ILE A 606 -0.67 24.51 18.35
CA ILE A 606 -1.65 25.18 17.51
C ILE A 606 -2.57 24.13 16.90
N VAL A 607 -3.85 24.18 17.28
CA VAL A 607 -4.90 23.39 16.62
C VAL A 607 -5.45 24.21 15.45
N PHE A 608 -4.98 23.93 14.23
CA PHE A 608 -5.39 24.65 13.02
C PHE A 608 -6.56 23.93 12.36
N VAL A 609 -7.72 24.55 12.34
CA VAL A 609 -8.97 23.93 11.91
C VAL A 609 -9.46 24.51 10.59
N GLN A 610 -9.43 23.68 9.55
CA GLN A 610 -10.03 23.99 8.26
C GLN A 610 -10.26 22.71 7.45
N THR A 611 -11.49 22.45 7.02
CA THR A 611 -11.86 21.23 6.27
C THR A 611 -11.04 21.04 4.98
N CYS A 612 -10.63 19.82 4.70
CA CYS A 612 -9.96 19.42 3.45
C CYS A 612 -10.76 19.87 2.22
N ALA A 613 -10.12 20.55 1.28
CA ALA A 613 -10.77 21.08 0.08
C ALA A 613 -11.40 19.99 -0.81
N ALA A 614 -10.76 18.82 -0.90
CA ALA A 614 -11.29 17.70 -1.67
C ALA A 614 -12.53 17.10 -0.99
N GLU A 615 -12.53 16.98 0.34
CA GLU A 615 -13.67 16.51 1.11
C GLU A 615 -14.82 17.51 1.09
N LYS A 616 -14.54 18.79 1.23
CA LYS A 616 -15.54 19.87 1.11
C LYS A 616 -16.27 19.82 -0.25
N ARG A 617 -15.52 19.51 -1.35
CA ARG A 617 -16.13 19.31 -2.69
C ARG A 617 -16.97 18.03 -2.76
N ARG A 618 -16.51 16.93 -2.15
CA ARG A 618 -17.26 15.67 -2.12
C ARG A 618 -18.58 15.81 -1.34
N ARG A 619 -18.56 16.46 -0.18
CA ARG A 619 -19.75 16.74 0.64
C ARG A 619 -20.77 17.56 -0.15
N ARG A 620 -20.32 18.62 -0.84
CA ARG A 620 -21.18 19.43 -1.72
C ARG A 620 -21.83 18.65 -2.87
N LYS A 621 -21.15 17.63 -3.41
CA LYS A 621 -21.70 16.79 -4.47
C LYS A 621 -22.72 15.76 -3.97
N ARG A 622 -22.63 15.34 -2.72
CA ARG A 622 -23.49 14.30 -2.11
C ARG A 622 -24.81 14.84 -1.52
N GLY A 623 -24.96 16.14 -1.37
CA GLY A 623 -26.15 16.77 -0.80
C GLY A 623 -25.81 18.08 -0.07
N PRO A 624 -26.82 18.82 0.43
CA PRO A 624 -26.58 20.07 1.12
C PRO A 624 -25.78 19.79 2.40
N ASP A 625 -24.50 20.04 2.38
CA ASP A 625 -23.78 20.38 3.59
C ASP A 625 -24.40 21.71 4.05
N GLY A 626 -25.22 21.66 5.10
CA GLY A 626 -25.97 22.79 5.63
C GLY A 626 -25.07 23.91 6.15
N GLY A 627 -24.26 24.49 5.30
CA GLY A 627 -23.28 25.47 5.71
C GLY A 627 -22.52 26.17 4.63
N SER A 628 -23.09 26.49 3.48
CA SER A 628 -22.59 27.66 2.72
C SER A 628 -23.63 28.18 1.75
N ALA A 629 -24.58 28.87 2.28
CA ALA A 629 -25.15 30.03 1.61
C ALA A 629 -24.07 31.14 1.57
N ALA A 630 -22.92 30.89 0.96
CA ALA A 630 -22.07 31.98 0.49
C ALA A 630 -22.78 32.57 -0.72
N PRO A 631 -23.05 33.87 -0.74
CA PRO A 631 -23.90 34.46 -1.79
C PRO A 631 -23.28 34.26 -3.16
N ARG A 632 -24.09 33.87 -4.15
CA ARG A 632 -23.72 33.83 -5.56
C ARG A 632 -23.15 35.17 -6.10
N ALA A 633 -23.23 36.24 -5.32
CA ALA A 633 -22.67 37.57 -5.61
C ALA A 633 -21.13 37.58 -5.67
N ASP A 634 -20.42 36.70 -4.98
CA ASP A 634 -18.95 36.69 -5.00
C ASP A 634 -18.37 35.94 -6.22
N GLN A 635 -19.17 35.09 -6.85
CA GLN A 635 -18.77 34.45 -8.13
C GLN A 635 -18.67 35.48 -9.27
N SER A 636 -19.50 36.49 -9.25
CA SER A 636 -19.46 37.55 -10.30
C SER A 636 -18.23 38.45 -10.16
N ARG A 637 -17.76 38.72 -8.94
CA ARG A 637 -16.52 39.48 -8.68
C ARG A 637 -15.27 38.65 -8.99
N GLY A 638 -15.28 37.38 -8.66
CA GLY A 638 -14.23 36.43 -9.03
C GLY A 638 -14.09 36.30 -10.54
N LEU A 639 -15.20 36.17 -11.27
CA LEU A 639 -15.25 36.12 -12.73
C LEU A 639 -14.72 37.41 -13.41
N ARG A 640 -15.00 38.60 -12.86
CA ARG A 640 -14.45 39.87 -13.38
C ARG A 640 -12.96 39.98 -13.11
N ARG A 641 -12.46 39.49 -11.97
CA ARG A 641 -11.02 39.45 -11.66
C ARG A 641 -10.29 38.44 -12.53
N LEU A 642 -10.90 37.26 -12.78
CA LEU A 642 -10.35 36.26 -13.71
C LEU A 642 -10.36 36.77 -15.17
N ARG A 643 -11.41 37.46 -15.60
CA ARG A 643 -11.44 38.10 -16.95
C ARG A 643 -10.33 39.14 -17.10
N ARG A 644 -10.04 39.96 -16.08
CA ARG A 644 -8.90 40.89 -16.10
C ARG A 644 -7.53 40.19 -16.10
N LEU A 645 -7.41 39.09 -15.37
CA LEU A 645 -6.18 38.27 -15.37
C LEU A 645 -6.01 37.50 -16.69
N LEU A 646 -7.09 36.97 -17.27
CA LEU A 646 -7.07 36.33 -18.58
C LEU A 646 -6.72 37.34 -19.68
N GLY A 647 -7.27 38.57 -19.63
CA GLY A 647 -6.90 39.65 -20.53
C GLY A 647 -5.42 40.04 -20.44
N ALA A 648 -4.83 40.03 -19.22
CA ALA A 648 -3.41 40.31 -19.03
C ALA A 648 -2.51 39.14 -19.52
N VAL A 649 -2.99 37.89 -19.37
CA VAL A 649 -2.31 36.69 -19.89
C VAL A 649 -2.44 36.61 -21.40
N GLU A 650 -3.58 37.00 -21.99
CA GLU A 650 -3.75 37.16 -23.45
C GLU A 650 -2.77 38.18 -24.03
N LEU A 651 -2.57 39.32 -23.39
CA LEU A 651 -1.61 40.33 -23.82
C LEU A 651 -0.15 39.81 -23.77
N HIS A 652 0.19 38.99 -22.81
CA HIS A 652 1.54 38.39 -22.72
C HIS A 652 1.75 37.25 -23.73
N LEU A 653 0.75 36.40 -23.94
CA LEU A 653 0.79 35.31 -24.92
C LEU A 653 0.74 35.84 -26.37
N CYS A 654 0.00 36.91 -26.62
CA CYS A 654 -0.05 37.55 -27.95
C CYS A 654 1.26 38.25 -28.32
N ARG A 655 2.05 38.70 -27.33
CA ARG A 655 3.44 39.21 -27.57
C ARG A 655 4.44 38.09 -27.86
N ALA A 656 4.14 36.85 -27.41
CA ALA A 656 5.07 35.72 -27.58
C ALA A 656 4.72 34.81 -28.79
N ALA A 657 3.49 34.82 -29.32
CA ALA A 657 3.01 33.78 -30.24
C ALA A 657 2.27 34.27 -31.51
N GLY A 658 2.14 35.58 -31.77
CA GLY A 658 1.46 36.10 -32.95
C GLY A 658 -0.07 35.85 -32.98
N ASP A 659 -0.77 36.45 -33.98
CA ASP A 659 -2.24 36.61 -34.05
C ASP A 659 -3.09 35.32 -34.07
N GLY A 660 -2.50 34.16 -34.30
CA GLY A 660 -3.21 32.85 -34.31
C GLY A 660 -3.78 32.40 -32.97
N ALA A 661 -3.28 32.93 -31.84
CA ALA A 661 -3.70 32.56 -30.48
C ALA A 661 -4.96 33.33 -30.03
N ARG A 662 -5.28 34.47 -30.63
CA ARG A 662 -6.44 35.30 -30.27
C ARG A 662 -7.80 34.69 -30.56
N ALA A 663 -7.91 33.94 -31.64
CA ALA A 663 -9.19 33.36 -32.07
C ALA A 663 -9.69 32.19 -31.22
N GLN A 664 -8.79 31.48 -30.51
CA GLN A 664 -9.14 30.29 -29.74
C GLN A 664 -9.50 30.58 -28.26
N ALA A 665 -9.14 31.72 -27.73
CA ALA A 665 -9.43 32.08 -26.33
C ALA A 665 -10.87 32.62 -26.14
N ARG A 666 -11.54 33.10 -27.22
CA ARG A 666 -12.84 33.77 -27.15
C ARG A 666 -14.05 32.85 -26.96
N HIS A 667 -13.94 31.53 -27.15
CA HIS A 667 -15.10 30.63 -27.24
C HIS A 667 -15.24 29.60 -26.13
N GLN A 668 -14.72 29.84 -24.89
CA GLN A 668 -14.83 28.87 -23.81
C GLN A 668 -15.30 29.44 -22.48
N PRO A 669 -16.38 28.91 -21.92
CA PRO A 669 -16.64 29.03 -20.49
C PRO A 669 -15.59 28.17 -19.74
N VAL A 670 -14.74 28.83 -18.96
CA VAL A 670 -13.79 28.17 -18.08
C VAL A 670 -14.51 27.82 -16.78
N ASP A 671 -14.48 26.56 -16.40
CA ASP A 671 -14.96 26.17 -15.09
C ASP A 671 -14.08 26.84 -14.02
N LEU A 672 -14.65 27.73 -13.26
CA LEU A 672 -13.97 28.57 -12.24
C LEU A 672 -13.25 27.76 -11.17
N GLN A 673 -13.65 26.48 -10.98
CA GLN A 673 -12.99 25.62 -10.05
C GLN A 673 -11.60 25.16 -10.53
N GLN A 674 -11.30 25.29 -11.84
CA GLN A 674 -10.03 24.94 -12.46
C GLN A 674 -9.15 26.15 -12.76
N GLY A 675 -9.62 27.36 -12.50
CA GLY A 675 -8.95 28.62 -12.90
C GLY A 675 -7.56 28.84 -12.33
N LEU A 676 -7.21 28.24 -11.20
CA LEU A 676 -5.86 28.33 -10.64
C LEU A 676 -4.85 27.41 -11.35
N PHE A 677 -5.30 26.34 -11.99
CA PHE A 677 -4.45 25.44 -12.78
C PHE A 677 -3.99 26.03 -14.12
N LEU A 678 -4.69 27.06 -14.60
CA LEU A 678 -4.34 27.71 -15.86
C LEU A 678 -3.05 28.54 -15.81
N ARG A 679 -2.55 28.83 -14.61
CA ARG A 679 -1.29 29.58 -14.44
C ARG A 679 -0.04 28.75 -14.77
N GLU A 680 -0.16 27.41 -14.85
CA GLU A 680 1.00 26.52 -14.95
C GLU A 680 0.93 25.50 -16.10
N GLY A 681 0.65 25.94 -17.31
CA GLY A 681 0.91 25.12 -18.50
C GLY A 681 -0.17 24.08 -18.88
N PHE A 682 -1.42 24.23 -18.43
CA PHE A 682 -2.53 23.29 -18.73
C PHE A 682 -3.15 23.47 -20.14
N LEU A 683 -2.73 24.50 -20.87
CA LEU A 683 -3.21 24.77 -22.24
C LEU A 683 -3.03 23.62 -23.25
N PRO A 684 -1.96 22.81 -23.21
CA PRO A 684 -1.79 21.68 -24.14
C PRO A 684 -2.78 20.54 -23.92
N VAL A 685 -3.19 20.28 -22.68
CA VAL A 685 -4.08 19.15 -22.34
C VAL A 685 -5.53 19.44 -22.78
N LEU A 686 -5.97 20.69 -22.69
CA LEU A 686 -7.29 21.11 -23.19
C LEU A 686 -7.39 20.99 -24.73
N ARG A 687 -6.29 21.18 -25.46
CA ARG A 687 -6.24 20.97 -26.93
C ARG A 687 -6.42 19.49 -27.29
N HIS A 688 -5.85 18.56 -26.52
CA HIS A 688 -5.96 17.12 -26.77
C HIS A 688 -7.36 16.58 -26.43
N GLY A 689 -7.98 17.02 -25.35
CA GLY A 689 -9.34 16.63 -24.98
C GLY A 689 -10.38 17.07 -26.02
N ARG A 690 -10.22 18.25 -26.64
CA ARG A 690 -11.11 18.74 -27.67
C ARG A 690 -10.98 18.05 -29.02
N ARG A 691 -9.78 17.67 -29.44
CA ARG A 691 -9.62 16.85 -30.66
C ARG A 691 -10.34 15.52 -30.53
N ARG A 692 -10.33 14.89 -29.36
CA ARG A 692 -11.08 13.64 -29.10
C ARG A 692 -12.59 13.86 -29.07
N GLN A 693 -13.09 14.94 -28.48
CA GLN A 693 -14.54 15.25 -28.48
C GLN A 693 -15.05 15.65 -29.87
N ALA A 694 -14.27 16.38 -30.65
CA ALA A 694 -14.61 16.72 -32.01
C ALA A 694 -14.58 15.49 -32.96
N GLN A 695 -13.68 14.56 -32.74
CA GLN A 695 -13.64 13.29 -33.47
C GLN A 695 -14.79 12.36 -33.05
N ALA A 696 -15.15 12.28 -31.77
CA ALA A 696 -16.32 11.53 -31.29
C ALA A 696 -17.67 12.12 -31.85
N ALA A 697 -17.80 13.45 -31.89
CA ALA A 697 -18.96 14.09 -32.43
C ALA A 697 -19.09 13.96 -33.99
N ARG A 698 -17.96 13.86 -34.70
CA ARG A 698 -17.96 13.54 -36.14
C ARG A 698 -18.30 12.06 -36.38
N ALA A 699 -17.78 11.13 -35.56
CA ALA A 699 -18.13 9.72 -35.65
C ALA A 699 -19.61 9.45 -35.35
N ALA A 700 -20.21 10.14 -34.39
CA ALA A 700 -21.64 10.03 -34.06
C ALA A 700 -22.55 10.54 -35.17
N ARG A 701 -22.18 11.60 -35.93
CA ARG A 701 -22.97 12.10 -37.08
C ARG A 701 -22.88 11.20 -38.29
N THR A 702 -21.81 10.42 -38.47
CA THR A 702 -21.70 9.46 -39.58
C THR A 702 -22.47 8.15 -39.32
N TRP A 703 -22.87 7.89 -38.07
CA TRP A 703 -23.70 6.72 -37.70
C TRP A 703 -25.22 6.96 -37.85
N GLN A 704 -25.66 8.22 -37.93
CA GLN A 704 -27.07 8.53 -38.14
C GLN A 704 -27.50 8.58 -39.59
N HIS A 705 -26.60 8.39 -40.56
CA HIS A 705 -26.86 8.36 -42.00
C HIS A 705 -26.41 7.07 -42.71
N ARG A 706 -26.37 5.94 -41.96
CA ARG A 706 -26.32 4.60 -42.56
C ARG A 706 -27.38 3.68 -41.96
#